data_2f0f713412c5606c3e67c634fca954eb
#
_entry.id   2f0f713412c5606c3e67c634fca954eb
#
_cell.length_a   1.000
_cell.length_b   1.000
_cell.length_c   1.000
_cell.angle_alpha   90.00
_cell.angle_beta   90.00
_cell.angle_gamma   90.00
#
_symmetry.space_group_name_H-M   'P 1'
#
loop_
_entity.id
_entity.type
_entity.pdbx_description
1 polymer ?
#
loop_
_entity_poly.entity_id
_entity_poly.type
_entity_poly.pdbx_seq_one_letter_code
_entity_poly.pdbx_strand_id
1 'polypeptide(L)'
;MKCTEPGCGGTILDGYCDTCGTAPAPDPATEGTVAMTLAMTGPTSGTRSARTRSASARSRRGRLGAGMVEVPRVPRVDPATAVLTDPQVPENRRFCANCDRPVGRSRDEMPGRVEGFCPHCGTRFSFTPKLRRGDLVGGQYEVAGALAHGGLGWIYLAVDRKVNDRWVVLKGLLNSADPDAMAAAVAERRFLAQVEHPNIVKIFNFVEHSGRDGGTVGYIVMEYVGGTSLKQLLRERRATEGSFLPPAQAIAYVLEMLPALGYLHALGLAYCDFKPDNVMQTDDRLELIDLGAVIAMDDEASAIYGTRGYQAPEIADTGPTVATEVYTVGRTLAVLMLEVPTRNGYFAELPGPKDAPLLARHESLHRVLLRATDSDPGARFGSMDEMADQLTGVLREVLSAEDGVPRPGPSVTFGPPRAAFGVGDSAPDPAEIVAGLPVPLVDPTDSGAALLATTGGTTVAELEPAFAAGLRSVVTGGAESVEIPLRLIRAALESGAAVDAQQRIEALMPTPGEDWRLIWYRGLARLLVCEYDAAAAEFDAVCAALPGEAAPKLALAVASELCGGPEGSPDTDPSVENARAARYYETVWRTDHAYVSAAFGLARLRRAAGDRAAAVTVLDQVEPASALYTEARLTAVETLLADRAPAELTETLLRDCGTRIDVLTIDSKLRAAQARHRVLTAAHHWLCAGNTAEASTPLLSHPLSDTGIRTALEHCYRALAHESDNMWTRFTLVDQANTIRPRTTL
;
A
#
# COMPACT_ATOMS: atom_id res chain seq x y z
N MET A 1 46.57 -1.43 24.92
CA MET A 1 46.13 -0.08 24.56
C MET A 1 45.21 0.43 25.67
N LYS A 2 45.29 1.71 26.09
CA LYS A 2 44.38 2.22 27.13
C LYS A 2 42.99 2.43 26.53
N CYS A 3 41.96 2.20 27.31
CA CYS A 3 40.57 2.41 26.91
C CYS A 3 40.32 3.89 26.57
N THR A 4 39.60 4.15 25.49
CA THR A 4 39.29 5.50 25.01
C THR A 4 37.98 6.07 25.57
N GLU A 5 37.26 5.30 26.40
CA GLU A 5 36.00 5.73 27.03
C GLU A 5 36.29 6.74 28.16
N PRO A 6 35.62 7.90 28.17
CA PRO A 6 35.83 8.92 29.18
C PRO A 6 35.57 8.41 30.60
N GLY A 7 36.59 8.47 31.47
CA GLY A 7 36.51 8.00 32.87
C GLY A 7 36.85 6.53 33.09
N CYS A 8 37.17 5.75 32.05
CA CYS A 8 37.60 4.37 32.17
C CYS A 8 39.14 4.25 32.26
N GLY A 9 39.64 3.61 33.29
CA GLY A 9 41.08 3.35 33.47
C GLY A 9 41.57 2.00 32.90
N GLY A 10 40.72 1.26 32.21
CA GLY A 10 41.00 -0.09 31.73
C GLY A 10 41.94 -0.17 30.51
N THR A 11 42.40 -1.38 30.22
CA THR A 11 43.28 -1.69 29.09
C THR A 11 42.54 -2.57 28.04
N ILE A 12 42.72 -2.30 26.75
CA ILE A 12 42.19 -3.11 25.70
C ILE A 12 43.03 -4.39 25.54
N LEU A 13 42.40 -5.55 25.82
CA LEU A 13 42.95 -6.89 25.65
C LEU A 13 41.96 -7.65 24.74
N ASP A 14 42.47 -8.33 23.73
CA ASP A 14 41.67 -9.14 22.76
C ASP A 14 40.50 -8.40 22.08
N GLY A 15 40.70 -7.08 21.84
CA GLY A 15 39.71 -6.26 21.14
C GLY A 15 38.65 -5.59 22.02
N TYR A 16 38.70 -5.76 23.36
CA TYR A 16 37.75 -5.16 24.30
C TYR A 16 38.46 -4.66 25.57
N CYS A 17 37.88 -3.65 26.22
CA CYS A 17 38.39 -3.13 27.48
C CYS A 17 38.13 -4.10 28.65
N ASP A 18 39.16 -4.41 29.41
CA ASP A 18 39.11 -5.29 30.59
C ASP A 18 38.26 -4.77 31.76
N THR A 19 37.92 -3.45 31.73
CA THR A 19 37.16 -2.79 32.81
C THR A 19 35.75 -2.45 32.41
N CYS A 20 35.50 -1.91 31.20
CA CYS A 20 34.17 -1.47 30.76
C CYS A 20 33.58 -2.31 29.59
N GLY A 21 34.35 -3.24 29.02
CA GLY A 21 33.87 -4.08 27.92
C GLY A 21 33.69 -3.40 26.55
N THR A 22 34.04 -2.12 26.41
CA THR A 22 33.88 -1.37 25.18
C THR A 22 35.00 -1.67 24.19
N ALA A 23 34.68 -1.87 22.90
CA ALA A 23 35.66 -1.99 21.81
C ALA A 23 36.26 -0.61 21.49
N PRO A 24 37.56 -0.50 21.12
CA PRO A 24 38.17 0.77 20.73
C PRO A 24 37.51 1.30 19.45
N ALA A 25 37.35 2.61 19.36
CA ALA A 25 36.89 3.25 18.13
C ALA A 25 37.89 2.98 17.00
N PRO A 26 37.45 2.69 15.77
CA PRO A 26 38.34 2.46 14.63
C PRO A 26 39.17 3.73 14.35
N ASP A 27 40.49 3.56 14.22
CA ASP A 27 41.44 4.64 13.92
C ASP A 27 41.22 5.10 12.46
N PRO A 28 41.00 6.38 12.17
CA PRO A 28 40.72 6.86 10.81
C PRO A 28 41.94 6.83 9.86
N ALA A 29 43.06 6.23 10.22
CA ALA A 29 44.31 6.29 9.49
C ALA A 29 44.78 4.96 8.85
N THR A 30 43.96 3.92 8.78
CA THR A 30 44.33 2.67 8.09
C THR A 30 43.23 2.16 7.16
N GLU A 31 42.92 2.92 6.09
CA GLU A 31 42.40 2.39 4.87
C GLU A 31 43.52 1.95 3.94
N GLY A 32 43.89 0.72 4.01
CA GLY A 32 44.87 0.04 3.17
C GLY A 32 44.24 -1.16 2.48
N THR A 33 43.61 -0.90 1.36
CA THR A 33 43.49 -1.68 0.10
C THR A 33 43.67 -3.21 0.17
N VAL A 34 42.61 -3.97 -0.08
CA VAL A 34 42.64 -5.10 -1.02
C VAL A 34 41.37 -5.03 -1.91
N ALA A 35 41.52 -4.43 -3.07
CA ALA A 35 40.54 -4.48 -4.14
C ALA A 35 40.83 -5.71 -5.00
N MET A 36 39.86 -6.63 -5.12
CA MET A 36 39.85 -7.53 -6.27
C MET A 36 38.83 -7.00 -7.28
N THR A 37 39.41 -6.40 -8.32
CA THR A 37 38.73 -5.82 -9.46
C THR A 37 38.22 -6.91 -10.38
N LEU A 38 36.92 -6.96 -10.65
CA LEU A 38 36.41 -7.49 -11.90
C LEU A 38 35.73 -6.33 -12.63
N ALA A 39 36.41 -5.83 -13.64
CA ALA A 39 35.91 -4.79 -14.53
C ALA A 39 34.91 -5.38 -15.52
N MET A 40 33.69 -4.85 -15.52
CA MET A 40 32.78 -4.91 -16.65
C MET A 40 32.43 -3.47 -17.03
N THR A 41 32.94 -3.07 -18.19
CA THR A 41 32.70 -1.76 -18.79
C THR A 41 31.37 -1.75 -19.55
N GLY A 42 30.47 -0.88 -19.14
CA GLY A 42 29.31 -0.44 -19.91
C GLY A 42 29.00 1.01 -19.53
N PRO A 43 28.58 1.87 -20.47
CA PRO A 43 28.39 3.29 -20.20
C PRO A 43 27.10 3.50 -19.43
N THR A 44 27.19 3.87 -18.17
CA THR A 44 26.04 4.33 -17.38
C THR A 44 26.01 5.84 -17.40
N SER A 45 24.96 6.38 -18.00
CA SER A 45 24.54 7.76 -17.79
C SER A 45 24.17 7.93 -16.32
N GLY A 46 24.98 8.69 -15.59
CA GLY A 46 24.79 8.91 -14.17
C GLY A 46 23.63 9.85 -13.88
N THR A 47 22.52 9.30 -13.44
CA THR A 47 21.54 10.04 -12.64
C THR A 47 22.06 10.12 -11.20
N ARG A 48 22.42 11.33 -10.79
CA ARG A 48 22.73 11.61 -9.38
C ARG A 48 21.47 11.42 -8.56
N SER A 49 21.39 10.29 -7.87
CA SER A 49 20.40 10.05 -6.84
C SER A 49 20.53 11.16 -5.78
N ALA A 50 19.47 11.96 -5.60
CA ALA A 50 19.38 12.88 -4.50
C ALA A 50 19.47 12.07 -3.20
N ARG A 51 20.55 12.29 -2.42
CA ARG A 51 20.66 11.71 -1.08
C ARG A 51 19.52 12.26 -0.23
N THR A 52 18.45 11.48 -0.10
CA THR A 52 17.50 11.68 1.00
C THR A 52 18.31 11.63 2.29
N ARG A 53 18.29 12.73 3.04
CA ARG A 53 18.86 12.80 4.39
C ARG A 53 18.25 11.65 5.18
N SER A 54 19.08 10.69 5.58
CA SER A 54 18.67 9.64 6.50
C SER A 54 18.15 10.31 7.77
N ALA A 55 16.84 10.26 7.97
CA ALA A 55 16.24 10.63 9.24
C ALA A 55 16.94 9.81 10.33
N SER A 56 17.48 10.48 11.34
CA SER A 56 18.17 9.83 12.45
C SER A 56 17.28 8.75 13.08
N ALA A 57 17.85 7.66 13.57
CA ALA A 57 17.12 6.55 14.20
C ALA A 57 16.14 7.01 15.31
N ARG A 58 16.34 8.21 15.87
CA ARG A 58 15.42 8.84 16.83
C ARG A 58 14.11 9.35 16.20
N SER A 59 14.10 9.71 14.89
CA SER A 59 12.89 10.22 14.24
C SER A 59 11.94 9.11 13.75
N ARG A 60 12.36 7.83 13.80
CA ARG A 60 11.50 6.68 13.43
C ARG A 60 10.71 6.09 14.60
N ARG A 61 11.04 6.45 15.85
CA ARG A 61 10.28 6.01 17.02
C ARG A 61 8.91 6.69 17.04
N GLY A 62 7.83 5.90 17.09
CA GLY A 62 6.45 6.36 17.09
C GLY A 62 5.86 6.53 15.68
N ARG A 63 6.52 6.07 14.61
CA ARG A 63 5.97 5.99 13.26
C ARG A 63 5.73 4.55 12.86
N LEU A 64 4.50 4.23 12.48
CA LEU A 64 4.04 2.94 12.00
C LEU A 64 3.74 2.97 10.50
N GLY A 65 3.33 1.82 9.94
CA GLY A 65 2.99 1.70 8.53
C GLY A 65 4.18 2.04 7.63
N ALA A 66 5.25 1.24 7.72
CA ALA A 66 6.51 1.47 7.02
C ALA A 66 7.15 2.86 7.33
N GLY A 67 6.85 3.43 8.50
CA GLY A 67 7.36 4.73 8.93
C GLY A 67 6.63 5.94 8.33
N MET A 68 5.47 5.75 7.70
CA MET A 68 4.70 6.82 7.05
C MET A 68 3.70 7.50 7.97
N VAL A 69 3.19 6.81 8.99
CA VAL A 69 2.12 7.31 9.86
C VAL A 69 2.64 7.58 11.27
N GLU A 70 2.45 8.79 11.75
CA GLU A 70 2.67 9.14 13.15
C GLU A 70 1.42 8.81 13.97
N VAL A 71 1.57 7.97 14.98
CA VAL A 71 0.46 7.56 15.84
C VAL A 71 0.56 8.21 17.22
N PRO A 72 -0.59 8.48 17.88
CA PRO A 72 -0.59 9.00 19.24
C PRO A 72 0.18 8.07 20.18
N ARG A 73 1.05 8.62 21.02
CA ARG A 73 1.79 7.84 22.02
C ARG A 73 0.87 7.41 23.14
N VAL A 74 0.99 6.16 23.56
CA VAL A 74 0.30 5.64 24.75
C VAL A 74 1.25 5.82 25.95
N PRO A 75 0.85 6.57 26.99
CA PRO A 75 1.66 6.74 28.17
C PRO A 75 1.90 5.41 28.89
N ARG A 76 3.10 5.20 29.38
CA ARG A 76 3.38 4.06 30.27
C ARG A 76 2.68 4.29 31.60
N VAL A 77 1.83 3.35 31.96
CA VAL A 77 1.10 3.33 33.22
C VAL A 77 1.75 2.36 34.19
N ASP A 78 1.78 2.68 35.49
CA ASP A 78 2.25 1.75 36.51
C ASP A 78 1.41 0.44 36.44
N PRO A 79 2.03 -0.73 36.23
CA PRO A 79 1.33 -2.00 36.16
C PRO A 79 0.38 -2.25 37.34
N ALA A 80 0.74 -1.82 38.52
CA ALA A 80 -0.08 -1.99 39.72
C ALA A 80 -1.47 -1.29 39.62
N THR A 81 -1.57 -0.21 38.84
CA THR A 81 -2.84 0.52 38.62
C THR A 81 -3.81 -0.21 37.71
N ALA A 82 -3.33 -1.20 36.94
CA ALA A 82 -4.18 -2.03 36.08
C ALA A 82 -4.97 -3.10 36.86
N VAL A 83 -4.63 -3.32 38.14
CA VAL A 83 -5.30 -4.31 38.99
C VAL A 83 -6.73 -3.85 39.32
N LEU A 84 -7.70 -4.73 39.10
CA LEU A 84 -9.09 -4.47 39.42
C LEU A 84 -9.30 -4.38 40.95
N THR A 85 -9.92 -3.31 41.41
CA THR A 85 -10.25 -3.11 42.84
C THR A 85 -11.36 -4.05 43.30
N ASP A 86 -12.36 -4.30 42.47
CA ASP A 86 -13.45 -5.25 42.69
C ASP A 86 -13.61 -6.14 41.45
N PRO A 87 -12.93 -7.32 41.42
CA PRO A 87 -12.93 -8.18 40.27
C PRO A 87 -14.25 -8.96 40.12
N GLN A 88 -15.17 -8.43 39.34
CA GLN A 88 -16.47 -9.04 39.03
C GLN A 88 -16.63 -9.26 37.52
N VAL A 89 -17.26 -10.39 37.15
CA VAL A 89 -17.68 -10.64 35.76
C VAL A 89 -19.13 -10.15 35.63
N PRO A 90 -19.39 -9.18 34.73
CA PRO A 90 -20.74 -8.70 34.46
C PRO A 90 -21.68 -9.83 34.06
N GLU A 91 -22.95 -9.76 34.48
CA GLU A 91 -23.90 -10.84 34.22
C GLU A 91 -24.12 -11.16 32.75
N ASN A 92 -24.08 -10.15 31.87
CA ASN A 92 -24.20 -10.30 30.42
C ASN A 92 -23.01 -11.06 29.77
N ARG A 93 -21.91 -11.23 30.52
CA ARG A 93 -20.72 -11.99 30.10
C ARG A 93 -20.57 -13.33 30.80
N ARG A 94 -21.57 -13.77 31.56
CA ARG A 94 -21.55 -15.06 32.25
C ARG A 94 -22.16 -16.15 31.36
N PHE A 95 -21.31 -17.02 30.80
CA PHE A 95 -21.69 -18.15 29.96
C PHE A 95 -21.10 -19.46 30.51
N CYS A 96 -21.79 -20.57 30.27
CA CYS A 96 -21.30 -21.89 30.63
C CYS A 96 -20.14 -22.31 29.74
N ALA A 97 -19.01 -22.71 30.31
CA ALA A 97 -17.83 -23.12 29.56
C ALA A 97 -18.03 -24.37 28.66
N ASN A 98 -19.08 -25.19 28.95
CA ASN A 98 -19.35 -26.42 28.21
C ASN A 98 -20.39 -26.24 27.09
N CYS A 99 -21.46 -25.47 27.33
CA CYS A 99 -22.58 -25.36 26.38
C CYS A 99 -22.87 -23.94 25.91
N ASP A 100 -22.01 -22.99 26.24
CA ASP A 100 -22.07 -21.57 25.88
C ASP A 100 -23.41 -20.86 26.19
N ARG A 101 -24.26 -21.47 27.04
CA ARG A 101 -25.51 -20.87 27.44
C ARG A 101 -25.34 -19.89 28.61
N PRO A 102 -26.18 -18.82 28.67
CA PRO A 102 -26.10 -17.87 29.77
C PRO A 102 -26.34 -18.53 31.13
N VAL A 103 -25.45 -18.21 32.09
CA VAL A 103 -25.54 -18.73 33.46
C VAL A 103 -25.38 -17.62 34.50
N GLY A 104 -25.78 -17.84 35.71
CA GLY A 104 -25.56 -16.92 36.84
C GLY A 104 -26.16 -15.54 36.66
N ARG A 105 -27.25 -15.41 35.90
CA ARG A 105 -27.96 -14.14 35.65
C ARG A 105 -29.09 -13.95 36.66
N SER A 106 -29.35 -12.71 37.01
CA SER A 106 -30.52 -12.33 37.82
C SER A 106 -31.80 -12.73 37.11
N ARG A 107 -32.78 -13.16 37.90
CA ARG A 107 -34.13 -13.47 37.46
C ARG A 107 -35.11 -12.88 38.49
N ASP A 108 -36.06 -12.13 37.99
CA ASP A 108 -37.04 -11.41 38.81
C ASP A 108 -36.31 -10.57 39.88
N GLU A 109 -36.62 -10.76 41.14
CA GLU A 109 -36.03 -10.05 42.29
C GLU A 109 -34.75 -10.74 42.84
N MET A 110 -34.32 -11.89 42.29
CA MET A 110 -33.17 -12.62 42.78
C MET A 110 -31.88 -12.20 42.03
N PRO A 111 -30.84 -11.78 42.76
CA PRO A 111 -29.57 -11.41 42.14
C PRO A 111 -28.89 -12.61 41.50
N GLY A 112 -28.17 -12.35 40.40
CA GLY A 112 -27.40 -13.36 39.66
C GLY A 112 -26.29 -13.97 40.52
N ARG A 113 -26.13 -15.28 40.47
CA ARG A 113 -25.11 -16.01 41.22
C ARG A 113 -23.77 -16.03 40.45
N VAL A 114 -22.68 -15.79 41.18
CA VAL A 114 -21.33 -15.88 40.62
C VAL A 114 -20.80 -17.30 40.56
N GLU A 115 -21.43 -18.24 41.26
CA GLU A 115 -21.09 -19.67 41.28
C GLU A 115 -22.35 -20.52 41.25
N GLY A 116 -22.26 -21.73 40.67
CA GLY A 116 -23.41 -22.64 40.60
C GLY A 116 -23.20 -23.73 39.55
N PHE A 117 -24.30 -24.31 39.11
CA PHE A 117 -24.33 -25.33 38.07
C PHE A 117 -25.19 -24.82 36.90
N CYS A 118 -24.74 -25.10 35.67
CA CYS A 118 -25.48 -24.75 34.47
C CYS A 118 -26.83 -25.51 34.46
N PRO A 119 -27.98 -24.82 34.36
CA PRO A 119 -29.28 -25.48 34.38
C PRO A 119 -29.53 -26.32 33.12
N HIS A 120 -28.72 -26.19 32.11
CA HIS A 120 -28.86 -26.90 30.83
C HIS A 120 -28.01 -28.17 30.73
N CYS A 121 -26.70 -28.11 31.08
CA CYS A 121 -25.79 -29.23 30.96
C CYS A 121 -25.19 -29.73 32.27
N GLY A 122 -25.57 -29.13 33.42
CA GLY A 122 -25.10 -29.57 34.75
C GLY A 122 -23.65 -29.17 35.08
N THR A 123 -22.90 -28.58 34.15
CA THR A 123 -21.52 -28.15 34.38
C THR A 123 -21.41 -27.09 35.44
N ARG A 124 -20.50 -27.23 36.40
CA ARG A 124 -20.24 -26.22 37.45
C ARG A 124 -19.64 -24.96 36.80
N PHE A 125 -20.09 -23.80 37.20
CA PHE A 125 -19.49 -22.51 36.82
C PHE A 125 -19.05 -21.75 38.07
N SER A 126 -17.95 -20.98 37.96
CA SER A 126 -17.50 -20.04 39.00
C SER A 126 -16.83 -18.87 38.33
N PHE A 127 -17.31 -17.67 38.58
CA PHE A 127 -16.75 -16.40 38.11
C PHE A 127 -15.95 -15.69 39.21
N THR A 128 -15.68 -16.36 40.32
CA THR A 128 -14.86 -15.84 41.42
C THR A 128 -13.36 -16.00 41.07
N PRO A 129 -12.51 -14.98 41.32
CA PRO A 129 -11.07 -15.13 41.15
C PRO A 129 -10.51 -16.27 41.99
N LYS A 130 -9.69 -17.14 41.35
CA LYS A 130 -9.07 -18.30 42.02
C LYS A 130 -7.85 -17.92 42.86
N LEU A 131 -7.11 -16.91 42.41
CA LEU A 131 -5.92 -16.38 43.09
C LEU A 131 -6.25 -15.06 43.78
N ARG A 132 -5.60 -14.82 44.91
CA ARG A 132 -5.70 -13.59 45.73
C ARG A 132 -4.35 -12.90 45.76
N ARG A 133 -4.36 -11.62 46.07
CA ARG A 133 -3.15 -10.83 46.30
C ARG A 133 -2.26 -11.52 47.36
N GLY A 134 -0.99 -11.69 47.06
CA GLY A 134 0.00 -12.34 47.91
C GLY A 134 0.09 -13.85 47.76
N ASP A 135 -0.78 -14.52 46.97
CA ASP A 135 -0.62 -15.95 46.68
C ASP A 135 0.66 -16.13 45.84
N LEU A 136 1.47 -17.15 46.18
CA LEU A 136 2.73 -17.46 45.52
C LEU A 136 2.56 -18.65 44.58
N VAL A 137 2.40 -18.40 43.30
CA VAL A 137 2.19 -19.41 42.26
C VAL A 137 3.52 -20.03 41.86
N GLY A 138 3.59 -21.39 41.82
CA GLY A 138 4.81 -22.13 41.47
C GLY A 138 6.02 -21.78 42.36
N GLY A 139 5.83 -21.24 43.56
CA GLY A 139 6.89 -20.81 44.46
C GLY A 139 7.76 -19.66 43.96
N GLN A 140 7.25 -18.90 42.98
CA GLN A 140 8.02 -17.86 42.29
C GLN A 140 7.22 -16.60 41.98
N TYR A 141 5.97 -16.74 41.55
CA TYR A 141 5.16 -15.64 41.04
C TYR A 141 4.17 -15.15 42.11
N GLU A 142 4.45 -14.00 42.72
CA GLU A 142 3.56 -13.40 43.72
C GLU A 142 2.46 -12.58 43.05
N VAL A 143 1.21 -12.97 43.29
CA VAL A 143 0.03 -12.33 42.67
C VAL A 143 -0.18 -10.95 43.24
N ALA A 144 -0.23 -9.92 42.39
CA ALA A 144 -0.60 -8.56 42.73
C ALA A 144 -2.11 -8.35 42.71
N GLY A 145 -2.83 -9.03 41.80
CA GLY A 145 -4.28 -9.00 41.70
C GLY A 145 -4.82 -9.39 40.32
N ALA A 146 -6.14 -9.41 40.16
CA ALA A 146 -6.79 -9.71 38.90
C ALA A 146 -6.76 -8.51 37.95
N LEU A 147 -6.44 -8.74 36.66
CA LEU A 147 -6.45 -7.75 35.58
C LEU A 147 -7.76 -7.80 34.78
N ALA A 148 -8.18 -9.00 34.41
CA ALA A 148 -9.33 -9.21 33.55
C ALA A 148 -9.89 -10.62 33.68
N HIS A 149 -11.09 -10.86 33.13
CA HIS A 149 -11.65 -12.20 32.92
C HIS A 149 -11.84 -12.43 31.43
N GLY A 150 -11.23 -13.47 30.90
CA GLY A 150 -11.36 -13.93 29.51
C GLY A 150 -12.12 -15.22 29.34
N GLY A 151 -12.18 -15.78 28.14
CA GLY A 151 -12.85 -17.04 27.83
C GLY A 151 -12.31 -18.26 28.60
N LEU A 152 -11.00 -18.24 28.88
CA LEU A 152 -10.31 -19.32 29.62
C LEU A 152 -10.26 -19.08 31.16
N GLY A 153 -10.78 -17.95 31.65
CA GLY A 153 -10.80 -17.62 33.07
C GLY A 153 -10.16 -16.29 33.41
N TRP A 154 -9.76 -16.14 34.68
CA TRP A 154 -9.14 -14.94 35.20
C TRP A 154 -7.70 -14.78 34.75
N ILE A 155 -7.31 -13.54 34.44
CA ILE A 155 -5.95 -13.11 34.13
C ILE A 155 -5.45 -12.27 35.31
N TYR A 156 -4.25 -12.56 35.81
CA TYR A 156 -3.68 -11.91 37.00
C TYR A 156 -2.37 -11.22 36.67
N LEU A 157 -2.15 -10.08 37.30
CA LEU A 157 -0.83 -9.46 37.40
C LEU A 157 -0.08 -10.14 38.55
N ALA A 158 1.19 -10.45 38.30
CA ALA A 158 2.07 -11.00 39.32
C ALA A 158 3.48 -10.44 39.18
N VAL A 159 4.28 -10.64 40.22
CA VAL A 159 5.70 -10.26 40.28
C VAL A 159 6.55 -11.54 40.33
N ASP A 160 7.50 -11.67 39.41
CA ASP A 160 8.47 -12.75 39.40
C ASP A 160 9.57 -12.45 40.42
N ARG A 161 9.47 -13.06 41.60
CA ARG A 161 10.39 -12.83 42.73
C ARG A 161 11.78 -13.42 42.52
N LYS A 162 11.97 -14.29 41.52
CA LYS A 162 13.27 -14.89 41.19
C LYS A 162 14.02 -14.13 40.09
N VAL A 163 13.31 -13.27 39.32
CA VAL A 163 13.90 -12.51 38.22
C VAL A 163 13.67 -11.00 38.43
N ASN A 164 14.41 -10.44 39.37
CA ASN A 164 14.49 -9.01 39.64
C ASN A 164 13.12 -8.29 39.76
N ASP A 165 12.17 -8.93 40.46
CA ASP A 165 10.81 -8.41 40.68
C ASP A 165 10.10 -7.97 39.38
N ARG A 166 10.34 -8.71 38.27
CA ARG A 166 9.74 -8.41 37.00
C ARG A 166 8.24 -8.64 36.99
N TRP A 167 7.47 -7.67 36.43
CA TRP A 167 6.06 -7.84 36.21
C TRP A 167 5.77 -8.91 35.16
N VAL A 168 4.84 -9.81 35.45
CA VAL A 168 4.37 -10.88 34.59
C VAL A 168 2.85 -11.00 34.64
N VAL A 169 2.27 -11.65 33.64
CA VAL A 169 0.86 -12.00 33.59
C VAL A 169 0.72 -13.50 33.78
N LEU A 170 -0.21 -13.90 34.66
CA LEU A 170 -0.62 -15.29 34.82
C LEU A 170 -1.99 -15.46 34.18
N LYS A 171 -2.09 -16.26 33.13
CA LYS A 171 -3.34 -16.63 32.47
C LYS A 171 -3.68 -18.08 32.80
N GLY A 172 -4.85 -18.28 33.43
CA GLY A 172 -5.34 -19.63 33.78
C GLY A 172 -5.60 -20.47 32.52
N LEU A 173 -5.18 -21.70 32.56
CA LEU A 173 -5.61 -22.73 31.60
C LEU A 173 -6.97 -23.26 32.03
N LEU A 174 -7.75 -23.83 31.07
CA LEU A 174 -9.04 -24.42 31.36
C LEU A 174 -8.96 -25.40 32.54
N ASN A 175 -9.85 -25.25 33.50
CA ASN A 175 -9.98 -26.15 34.66
C ASN A 175 -10.42 -27.55 34.19
N SER A 176 -9.47 -28.45 33.92
CA SER A 176 -9.74 -29.88 33.90
C SER A 176 -9.51 -30.42 35.31
N ALA A 177 -10.50 -31.10 35.85
CA ALA A 177 -10.31 -31.85 37.09
C ALA A 177 -9.45 -33.13 36.87
N ASP A 178 -9.11 -33.41 35.64
CA ASP A 178 -8.30 -34.52 35.19
C ASP A 178 -6.84 -34.08 35.00
N PRO A 179 -5.88 -34.57 35.83
CA PRO A 179 -4.46 -34.24 35.71
C PRO A 179 -3.84 -34.64 34.35
N ASP A 180 -4.33 -35.71 33.74
CA ASP A 180 -3.82 -36.20 32.47
C ASP A 180 -4.25 -35.30 31.31
N ALA A 181 -5.49 -34.81 31.34
CA ALA A 181 -5.99 -33.80 30.39
C ALA A 181 -5.26 -32.45 30.53
N MET A 182 -4.89 -32.07 31.77
CA MET A 182 -4.10 -30.87 32.03
C MET A 182 -2.66 -31.01 31.48
N ALA A 183 -2.02 -32.17 31.75
CA ALA A 183 -0.68 -32.44 31.24
C ALA A 183 -0.64 -32.48 29.71
N ALA A 184 -1.68 -33.03 29.09
CA ALA A 184 -1.83 -33.04 27.64
C ALA A 184 -1.99 -31.61 27.10
N ALA A 185 -2.87 -30.77 27.69
CA ALA A 185 -3.08 -29.37 27.28
C ALA A 185 -1.82 -28.49 27.44
N VAL A 186 -1.00 -28.78 28.48
CA VAL A 186 0.30 -28.09 28.66
C VAL A 186 1.31 -28.57 27.63
N ALA A 187 1.36 -29.89 27.35
CA ALA A 187 2.27 -30.47 26.36
C ALA A 187 1.96 -29.95 24.94
N GLU A 188 0.68 -29.93 24.60
CA GLU A 188 0.16 -29.41 23.32
C GLU A 188 0.54 -27.94 23.06
N ARG A 189 0.62 -27.12 24.10
CA ARG A 189 0.95 -25.69 24.00
C ARG A 189 2.41 -25.34 24.25
N ARG A 190 3.27 -26.33 24.48
CA ARG A 190 4.72 -26.08 24.67
C ARG A 190 5.39 -25.43 23.47
N PHE A 191 4.88 -25.64 22.26
CA PHE A 191 5.38 -24.99 21.05
C PHE A 191 5.25 -23.47 21.12
N LEU A 192 4.25 -22.94 21.85
CA LEU A 192 4.09 -21.51 22.03
C LEU A 192 5.27 -20.84 22.75
N ALA A 193 6.03 -21.60 23.53
CA ALA A 193 7.25 -21.11 24.18
C ALA A 193 8.42 -20.92 23.18
N GLN A 194 8.30 -21.44 21.95
CA GLN A 194 9.29 -21.29 20.89
C GLN A 194 8.97 -20.10 19.97
N VAL A 195 7.80 -19.48 20.13
CA VAL A 195 7.39 -18.30 19.34
C VAL A 195 8.16 -17.08 19.85
N GLU A 196 9.05 -16.56 19.03
CA GLU A 196 9.83 -15.36 19.31
C GLU A 196 9.67 -14.35 18.18
N HIS A 197 8.89 -13.30 18.40
CA HIS A 197 8.71 -12.19 17.47
C HIS A 197 8.52 -10.87 18.24
N PRO A 198 9.06 -9.74 17.79
CA PRO A 198 8.98 -8.47 18.51
C PRO A 198 7.56 -7.93 18.72
N ASN A 199 6.61 -8.36 17.88
CA ASN A 199 5.21 -7.95 17.96
C ASN A 199 4.31 -9.07 18.54
N ILE A 200 4.87 -10.07 19.18
CA ILE A 200 4.12 -11.14 19.88
C ILE A 200 4.58 -11.20 21.34
N VAL A 201 3.62 -11.23 22.25
CA VAL A 201 3.90 -11.36 23.69
C VAL A 201 4.72 -12.60 23.98
N LYS A 202 5.76 -12.47 24.81
CA LYS A 202 6.63 -13.59 25.18
C LYS A 202 6.01 -14.45 26.25
N ILE A 203 6.02 -15.76 26.04
CA ILE A 203 5.71 -16.74 27.07
C ILE A 203 7.01 -17.12 27.78
N PHE A 204 7.00 -17.00 29.12
CA PHE A 204 8.18 -17.27 29.92
C PHE A 204 8.17 -18.68 30.54
N ASN A 205 6.98 -19.16 30.94
CA ASN A 205 6.85 -20.40 31.66
C ASN A 205 5.41 -20.94 31.65
N PHE A 206 5.30 -22.24 32.00
CA PHE A 206 4.05 -22.90 32.35
C PHE A 206 4.17 -23.42 33.77
N VAL A 207 3.26 -23.07 34.65
CA VAL A 207 3.32 -23.46 36.06
C VAL A 207 2.02 -24.00 36.56
N GLU A 208 2.07 -24.93 37.47
CA GLU A 208 0.94 -25.50 38.17
C GLU A 208 0.84 -24.91 39.58
N HIS A 209 -0.39 -24.67 40.04
CA HIS A 209 -0.65 -24.19 41.39
C HIS A 209 -1.84 -24.94 41.99
N SER A 210 -1.63 -25.50 43.19
CA SER A 210 -2.71 -26.14 43.93
C SER A 210 -3.62 -25.12 44.57
N GLY A 211 -4.87 -25.11 44.11
CA GLY A 211 -5.91 -24.23 44.68
C GLY A 211 -6.28 -24.61 46.10
N ARG A 212 -6.94 -23.69 46.81
CA ARG A 212 -7.40 -23.91 48.19
C ARG A 212 -8.53 -24.97 48.30
N ASP A 213 -9.15 -25.28 47.17
CA ASP A 213 -10.14 -26.34 47.01
C ASP A 213 -9.55 -27.71 46.72
N GLY A 214 -8.22 -27.83 46.73
CA GLY A 214 -7.47 -29.06 46.48
C GLY A 214 -7.31 -29.41 45.00
N GLY A 215 -7.87 -28.62 44.08
CA GLY A 215 -7.66 -28.80 42.65
C GLY A 215 -6.36 -28.12 42.18
N THR A 216 -5.69 -28.73 41.20
CA THR A 216 -4.52 -28.14 40.55
C THR A 216 -4.97 -27.32 39.32
N VAL A 217 -4.47 -26.09 39.16
CA VAL A 217 -4.74 -25.22 38.03
C VAL A 217 -3.43 -24.88 37.36
N GLY A 218 -3.36 -25.05 36.03
CA GLY A 218 -2.21 -24.64 35.25
C GLY A 218 -2.31 -23.15 34.88
N TYR A 219 -1.16 -22.46 34.86
CA TYR A 219 -1.05 -21.07 34.44
C TYR A 219 0.04 -20.89 33.41
N ILE A 220 -0.28 -20.12 32.35
CA ILE A 220 0.73 -19.59 31.44
C ILE A 220 1.31 -18.32 32.04
N VAL A 221 2.63 -18.26 32.16
CA VAL A 221 3.35 -17.06 32.61
C VAL A 221 3.89 -16.33 31.39
N MET A 222 3.44 -15.10 31.18
CA MET A 222 3.82 -14.32 30.01
C MET A 222 4.23 -12.89 30.37
N GLU A 223 4.82 -12.21 29.41
CA GLU A 223 5.21 -10.80 29.51
C GLU A 223 4.00 -9.92 29.86
N TYR A 224 4.21 -8.96 30.76
CA TYR A 224 3.23 -7.89 30.96
C TYR A 224 3.45 -6.80 29.90
N VAL A 225 2.52 -6.66 29.00
CA VAL A 225 2.49 -5.61 27.98
C VAL A 225 1.73 -4.41 28.57
N GLY A 226 2.45 -3.37 28.93
CA GLY A 226 1.86 -2.13 29.44
C GLY A 226 1.48 -1.20 28.29
N GLY A 227 0.18 -1.09 28.01
CA GLY A 227 -0.32 -0.27 26.90
C GLY A 227 -1.84 -0.20 26.89
N THR A 228 -2.39 0.20 25.74
CA THR A 228 -3.84 0.29 25.53
C THR A 228 -4.25 -0.58 24.33
N SER A 229 -5.30 -1.39 24.46
CA SER A 229 -5.76 -2.21 23.33
C SER A 229 -6.39 -1.34 22.23
N LEU A 230 -6.28 -1.79 20.96
CA LEU A 230 -6.90 -1.06 19.85
C LEU A 230 -8.42 -0.91 20.04
N LYS A 231 -9.06 -1.86 20.71
CA LYS A 231 -10.48 -1.75 21.09
C LYS A 231 -10.73 -0.59 22.05
N GLN A 232 -9.87 -0.43 23.04
CA GLN A 232 -10.00 0.66 24.00
C GLN A 232 -9.75 2.00 23.30
N LEU A 233 -8.72 2.11 22.47
CA LEU A 233 -8.46 3.31 21.65
C LEU A 233 -9.66 3.66 20.77
N LEU A 234 -10.23 2.68 20.08
CA LEU A 234 -11.42 2.87 19.26
C LEU A 234 -12.62 3.34 20.09
N ARG A 235 -12.84 2.75 21.28
CA ARG A 235 -13.94 3.12 22.17
C ARG A 235 -13.78 4.54 22.71
N GLU A 236 -12.58 4.90 23.15
CA GLU A 236 -12.27 6.25 23.65
C GLU A 236 -12.49 7.29 22.55
N ARG A 237 -12.00 7.02 21.33
CA ARG A 237 -12.20 7.90 20.19
C ARG A 237 -13.68 8.06 19.84
N ARG A 238 -14.43 6.97 19.80
CA ARG A 238 -15.89 7.04 19.56
C ARG A 238 -16.63 7.82 20.65
N ALA A 239 -16.18 7.73 21.89
CA ALA A 239 -16.78 8.47 23.03
C ALA A 239 -16.42 9.96 23.00
N THR A 240 -15.21 10.33 22.61
CA THR A 240 -14.71 11.72 22.62
C THR A 240 -15.00 12.48 21.34
N GLU A 241 -14.84 11.83 20.18
CA GLU A 241 -14.92 12.46 18.87
C GLU A 241 -16.11 11.98 18.02
N GLY A 242 -16.83 10.94 18.46
CA GLY A 242 -17.93 10.33 17.70
C GLY A 242 -17.47 9.62 16.42
N SER A 243 -16.15 9.39 16.24
CA SER A 243 -15.55 8.89 15.01
C SER A 243 -14.81 7.57 15.20
N PHE A 244 -14.59 6.85 14.08
CA PHE A 244 -13.71 5.70 14.02
C PHE A 244 -12.22 6.16 13.86
N LEU A 245 -11.29 5.20 13.82
CA LEU A 245 -9.89 5.52 13.53
C LEU A 245 -9.73 6.08 12.11
N PRO A 246 -8.81 7.05 11.89
CA PRO A 246 -8.46 7.48 10.55
C PRO A 246 -7.95 6.30 9.71
N PRO A 247 -8.28 6.24 8.40
CA PRO A 247 -7.88 5.12 7.55
C PRO A 247 -6.38 4.85 7.57
N ALA A 248 -5.56 5.92 7.47
CA ALA A 248 -4.11 5.80 7.51
C ALA A 248 -3.61 5.15 8.81
N GLN A 249 -4.21 5.52 9.96
CA GLN A 249 -3.84 4.96 11.26
C GLN A 249 -4.25 3.49 11.38
N ALA A 250 -5.47 3.13 10.95
CA ALA A 250 -5.96 1.75 11.00
C ALA A 250 -5.14 0.82 10.09
N ILE A 251 -4.82 1.28 8.86
CA ILE A 251 -3.96 0.54 7.94
C ILE A 251 -2.56 0.37 8.56
N ALA A 252 -1.98 1.42 9.15
CA ALA A 252 -0.67 1.35 9.77
C ALA A 252 -0.64 0.34 10.93
N TYR A 253 -1.68 0.26 11.74
CA TYR A 253 -1.78 -0.72 12.81
C TYR A 253 -1.82 -2.16 12.28
N VAL A 254 -2.61 -2.41 11.23
CA VAL A 254 -2.67 -3.73 10.62
C VAL A 254 -1.33 -4.10 9.98
N LEU A 255 -0.70 -3.18 9.23
CA LEU A 255 0.61 -3.41 8.60
C LEU A 255 1.70 -3.82 9.60
N GLU A 256 1.69 -3.28 10.83
CA GLU A 256 2.65 -3.67 11.87
C GLU A 256 2.40 -5.09 12.39
N MET A 257 1.17 -5.62 12.24
CA MET A 257 0.82 -6.95 12.74
C MET A 257 1.00 -8.05 11.70
N LEU A 258 0.91 -7.72 10.40
CA LEU A 258 1.03 -8.73 9.34
C LEU A 258 2.35 -9.55 9.40
N PRO A 259 3.54 -8.97 9.68
CA PRO A 259 4.75 -9.75 9.84
C PRO A 259 4.69 -10.77 10.98
N ALA A 260 3.98 -10.45 12.08
CA ALA A 260 3.80 -11.37 13.20
C ALA A 260 2.92 -12.56 12.82
N LEU A 261 1.83 -12.31 12.09
CA LEU A 261 0.96 -13.36 11.56
C LEU A 261 1.68 -14.21 10.50
N GLY A 262 2.40 -13.58 9.57
CA GLY A 262 3.22 -14.28 8.58
C GLY A 262 4.31 -15.15 9.20
N TYR A 263 4.92 -14.69 10.30
CA TYR A 263 5.87 -15.49 11.07
C TYR A 263 5.21 -16.74 11.67
N LEU A 264 4.00 -16.63 12.23
CA LEU A 264 3.25 -17.80 12.73
C LEU A 264 2.93 -18.77 11.59
N HIS A 265 2.50 -18.27 10.43
CA HIS A 265 2.23 -19.08 9.24
C HIS A 265 3.47 -19.86 8.76
N ALA A 266 4.65 -19.22 8.79
CA ALA A 266 5.90 -19.89 8.44
C ALA A 266 6.27 -21.03 9.41
N LEU A 267 5.75 -21.01 10.65
CA LEU A 267 5.85 -22.09 11.62
C LEU A 267 4.71 -23.13 11.50
N GLY A 268 3.83 -23.01 10.51
CA GLY A 268 2.64 -23.86 10.35
C GLY A 268 1.53 -23.57 11.36
N LEU A 269 1.52 -22.38 11.98
CA LEU A 269 0.57 -21.97 13.01
C LEU A 269 -0.40 -20.92 12.50
N ALA A 270 -1.68 -21.00 12.92
CA ALA A 270 -2.68 -19.96 12.74
C ALA A 270 -3.03 -19.30 14.07
N TYR A 271 -3.20 -17.98 14.06
CA TYR A 271 -3.54 -17.20 15.26
C TYR A 271 -5.02 -17.32 15.65
N CYS A 272 -5.92 -17.40 14.68
CA CYS A 272 -7.38 -17.62 14.74
C CYS A 272 -8.25 -16.56 15.45
N ASP A 273 -7.70 -15.64 16.24
CA ASP A 273 -8.46 -14.63 17.00
C ASP A 273 -7.88 -13.22 16.87
N PHE A 274 -7.48 -12.84 15.66
CA PHE A 274 -6.99 -11.49 15.37
C PHE A 274 -8.13 -10.48 15.42
N LYS A 275 -8.11 -9.61 16.43
CA LYS A 275 -9.14 -8.60 16.68
C LYS A 275 -8.58 -7.44 17.49
N PRO A 276 -9.27 -6.27 17.53
CA PRO A 276 -8.80 -5.09 18.27
C PRO A 276 -8.58 -5.30 19.78
N ASP A 277 -9.24 -6.29 20.39
CA ASP A 277 -9.03 -6.65 21.80
C ASP A 277 -7.64 -7.23 22.05
N ASN A 278 -7.11 -7.97 21.09
CA ASN A 278 -5.89 -8.79 21.23
C ASN A 278 -4.62 -8.09 20.71
N VAL A 279 -4.74 -6.84 20.26
CA VAL A 279 -3.61 -6.00 19.85
C VAL A 279 -3.45 -4.86 20.83
N MET A 280 -2.29 -4.76 21.46
CA MET A 280 -1.93 -3.69 22.40
C MET A 280 -0.97 -2.71 21.75
N GLN A 281 -1.29 -1.42 21.82
CA GLN A 281 -0.36 -0.35 21.51
C GLN A 281 0.41 0.02 22.77
N THR A 282 1.72 -0.05 22.70
CA THR A 282 2.66 0.49 23.70
C THR A 282 3.17 1.87 23.23
N ASP A 283 4.20 2.41 23.91
CA ASP A 283 4.78 3.71 23.56
C ASP A 283 5.32 3.77 22.12
N ASP A 284 5.90 2.67 21.62
CA ASP A 284 6.67 2.65 20.37
C ASP A 284 6.34 1.47 19.43
N ARG A 285 5.43 0.55 19.80
CA ARG A 285 5.09 -0.63 19.01
C ARG A 285 3.73 -1.21 19.33
N LEU A 286 3.33 -2.18 18.51
CA LEU A 286 2.14 -3.01 18.72
C LEU A 286 2.54 -4.44 19.05
N GLU A 287 1.76 -5.08 19.90
CA GLU A 287 2.00 -6.47 20.31
C GLU A 287 0.70 -7.28 20.35
N LEU A 288 0.73 -8.50 19.82
CA LEU A 288 -0.31 -9.50 20.03
C LEU A 288 -0.19 -10.06 21.45
N ILE A 289 -1.29 -9.99 22.22
CA ILE A 289 -1.24 -10.31 23.66
C ILE A 289 -1.88 -11.63 24.04
N ASP A 290 -2.66 -12.25 23.18
CA ASP A 290 -3.39 -13.48 23.48
C ASP A 290 -3.09 -14.58 22.47
N LEU A 291 -2.29 -15.59 22.88
CA LEU A 291 -1.97 -16.75 22.08
C LEU A 291 -2.88 -17.96 22.39
N GLY A 292 -3.99 -17.75 23.12
CA GLY A 292 -4.85 -18.83 23.56
C GLY A 292 -5.64 -19.54 22.45
N ALA A 293 -5.75 -18.92 21.27
CA ALA A 293 -6.44 -19.47 20.11
C ALA A 293 -5.46 -19.98 19.03
N VAL A 294 -4.14 -19.84 19.25
CA VAL A 294 -3.13 -20.33 18.29
C VAL A 294 -3.19 -21.83 18.20
N ILE A 295 -3.23 -22.34 16.97
CA ILE A 295 -3.36 -23.76 16.66
C ILE A 295 -2.48 -24.09 15.45
N ALA A 296 -2.01 -25.33 15.36
CA ALA A 296 -1.33 -25.81 14.16
C ALA A 296 -2.33 -25.96 13.00
N MET A 297 -1.94 -25.57 11.81
CA MET A 297 -2.84 -25.59 10.63
C MET A 297 -3.19 -27.01 10.19
N ASP A 298 -2.40 -28.01 10.58
CA ASP A 298 -2.62 -29.43 10.32
C ASP A 298 -3.32 -30.16 11.48
N ASP A 299 -3.76 -29.44 12.52
CA ASP A 299 -4.49 -30.01 13.65
C ASP A 299 -5.99 -30.08 13.34
N GLU A 300 -6.44 -31.28 12.94
CA GLU A 300 -7.85 -31.59 12.67
C GLU A 300 -8.64 -31.98 13.93
N ALA A 301 -7.97 -32.22 15.07
CA ALA A 301 -8.57 -32.80 16.27
C ALA A 301 -8.96 -31.75 17.30
N SER A 302 -8.25 -30.66 17.40
CA SER A 302 -8.46 -29.65 18.43
C SER A 302 -9.62 -28.71 18.09
N ALA A 303 -10.30 -28.19 19.11
CA ALA A 303 -11.35 -27.19 18.94
C ALA A 303 -10.77 -25.84 18.49
N ILE A 304 -11.31 -25.29 17.42
CA ILE A 304 -10.93 -23.96 16.91
C ILE A 304 -11.59 -22.88 17.77
N TYR A 305 -10.78 -22.09 18.45
CA TYR A 305 -11.22 -20.97 19.23
C TYR A 305 -11.11 -19.67 18.44
N GLY A 306 -12.07 -18.76 18.60
CA GLY A 306 -12.05 -17.47 17.95
C GLY A 306 -13.31 -16.68 18.25
N THR A 307 -13.35 -15.45 17.77
CA THR A 307 -14.47 -14.54 18.05
C THR A 307 -15.45 -14.52 16.88
N ARG A 308 -16.69 -14.87 17.14
CA ARG A 308 -17.78 -14.82 16.16
C ARG A 308 -17.86 -13.43 15.50
N GLY A 309 -18.03 -13.43 14.18
CA GLY A 309 -18.07 -12.22 13.36
C GLY A 309 -16.74 -11.78 12.77
N TYR A 310 -15.61 -12.20 13.34
CA TYR A 310 -14.28 -12.00 12.76
C TYR A 310 -13.83 -13.22 11.94
N GLN A 311 -14.22 -14.41 12.34
CA GLN A 311 -13.82 -15.66 11.69
C GLN A 311 -14.40 -15.80 10.28
N ALA A 312 -13.62 -16.42 9.42
CA ALA A 312 -14.05 -16.79 8.07
C ALA A 312 -15.22 -17.80 8.12
N PRO A 313 -16.19 -17.70 7.21
CA PRO A 313 -17.39 -18.54 7.25
C PRO A 313 -17.08 -20.04 7.10
N GLU A 314 -16.03 -20.39 6.34
CA GLU A 314 -15.63 -21.76 6.04
C GLU A 314 -14.73 -22.40 7.11
N ILE A 315 -14.28 -21.67 8.14
CA ILE A 315 -13.27 -22.18 9.10
C ILE A 315 -13.70 -23.44 9.82
N ALA A 316 -15.01 -23.63 9.99
CA ALA A 316 -15.55 -24.83 10.63
C ALA A 316 -15.42 -26.08 9.74
N ASP A 317 -15.36 -25.90 8.43
CA ASP A 317 -15.31 -26.97 7.43
C ASP A 317 -13.88 -27.26 6.95
N THR A 318 -13.07 -26.20 6.80
CA THR A 318 -11.69 -26.29 6.25
C THR A 318 -10.59 -26.34 7.30
N GLY A 319 -10.93 -26.02 8.56
CA GLY A 319 -9.91 -25.73 9.55
C GLY A 319 -9.25 -24.36 9.36
N PRO A 320 -8.27 -24.01 10.20
CA PRO A 320 -7.52 -22.77 10.09
C PRO A 320 -6.51 -22.83 8.95
N THR A 321 -6.53 -21.79 8.10
CA THR A 321 -5.63 -21.63 6.95
C THR A 321 -5.13 -20.19 6.86
N VAL A 322 -4.14 -19.93 5.99
CA VAL A 322 -3.74 -18.55 5.67
C VAL A 322 -4.94 -17.71 5.18
N ALA A 323 -5.79 -18.30 4.34
CA ALA A 323 -6.96 -17.61 3.80
C ALA A 323 -8.01 -17.26 4.88
N THR A 324 -8.21 -18.12 5.89
CA THR A 324 -9.09 -17.81 7.02
C THR A 324 -8.54 -16.67 7.90
N GLU A 325 -7.21 -16.58 8.03
CA GLU A 325 -6.56 -15.48 8.75
C GLU A 325 -6.63 -14.15 7.98
N VAL A 326 -6.42 -14.17 6.66
CA VAL A 326 -6.60 -12.98 5.80
C VAL A 326 -8.00 -12.40 5.96
N TYR A 327 -9.03 -13.26 5.99
CA TYR A 327 -10.41 -12.83 6.24
C TYR A 327 -10.54 -12.13 7.59
N THR A 328 -9.99 -12.71 8.64
CA THR A 328 -10.04 -12.14 10.00
C THR A 328 -9.32 -10.78 10.08
N VAL A 329 -8.19 -10.64 9.38
CA VAL A 329 -7.46 -9.37 9.27
C VAL A 329 -8.30 -8.33 8.53
N GLY A 330 -8.91 -8.69 7.40
CA GLY A 330 -9.80 -7.81 6.64
C GLY A 330 -10.98 -7.30 7.50
N ARG A 331 -11.62 -8.20 8.25
CA ARG A 331 -12.68 -7.83 9.20
C ARG A 331 -12.21 -6.91 10.31
N THR A 332 -11.04 -7.17 10.86
CA THR A 332 -10.44 -6.33 11.89
C THR A 332 -10.14 -4.92 11.37
N LEU A 333 -9.54 -4.82 10.18
CA LEU A 333 -9.30 -3.54 9.51
C LEU A 333 -10.61 -2.76 9.31
N ALA A 334 -11.66 -3.42 8.82
CA ALA A 334 -12.97 -2.80 8.62
C ALA A 334 -13.57 -2.25 9.92
N VAL A 335 -13.56 -3.04 11.00
CA VAL A 335 -14.13 -2.65 12.32
C VAL A 335 -13.39 -1.46 12.94
N LEU A 336 -12.11 -1.29 12.67
CA LEU A 336 -11.33 -0.13 13.14
C LEU A 336 -11.76 1.19 12.48
N MET A 337 -12.30 1.15 11.26
CA MET A 337 -12.59 2.34 10.44
C MET A 337 -14.07 2.56 10.15
N LEU A 338 -14.89 1.52 10.23
CA LEU A 338 -16.27 1.52 9.77
C LEU A 338 -17.23 1.00 10.82
N GLU A 339 -18.47 1.43 10.73
CA GLU A 339 -19.57 0.77 11.43
C GLU A 339 -20.00 -0.46 10.64
N VAL A 340 -19.56 -1.63 11.10
CA VAL A 340 -19.95 -2.91 10.51
C VAL A 340 -21.24 -3.39 11.17
N PRO A 341 -22.35 -3.54 10.41
CA PRO A 341 -23.61 -3.98 10.98
C PRO A 341 -23.50 -5.37 11.61
N THR A 342 -24.27 -5.60 12.69
CA THR A 342 -24.35 -6.92 13.33
C THR A 342 -25.75 -7.49 13.22
N ARG A 343 -25.87 -8.77 12.83
CA ARG A 343 -27.12 -9.54 12.85
C ARG A 343 -26.94 -10.76 13.73
N ASN A 344 -27.80 -10.93 14.72
CA ASN A 344 -27.74 -12.06 15.66
C ASN A 344 -26.38 -12.25 16.36
N GLY A 345 -25.65 -11.16 16.60
CA GLY A 345 -24.33 -11.20 17.22
C GLY A 345 -23.16 -11.51 16.27
N TYR A 346 -23.43 -11.60 14.97
CA TYR A 346 -22.40 -11.75 13.92
C TYR A 346 -22.28 -10.46 13.14
N PHE A 347 -21.08 -10.11 12.70
CA PHE A 347 -20.91 -9.05 11.73
C PHE A 347 -21.56 -9.47 10.40
N ALA A 348 -22.39 -8.58 9.87
CA ALA A 348 -22.98 -8.73 8.55
C ALA A 348 -21.93 -8.50 7.43
N GLU A 349 -22.40 -8.48 6.19
CA GLU A 349 -21.60 -8.04 5.06
C GLU A 349 -21.01 -6.63 5.30
N LEU A 350 -19.87 -6.36 4.67
CA LEU A 350 -19.25 -5.03 4.73
C LEU A 350 -20.19 -3.99 4.10
N PRO A 351 -20.27 -2.76 4.66
CA PRO A 351 -21.03 -1.70 4.04
C PRO A 351 -20.42 -1.33 2.69
N GLY A 352 -21.26 -1.05 1.70
CA GLY A 352 -20.82 -0.57 0.39
C GLY A 352 -20.45 0.93 0.40
N PRO A 353 -19.87 1.45 -0.71
CA PRO A 353 -19.52 2.87 -0.83
C PRO A 353 -20.69 3.84 -0.67
N LYS A 354 -21.93 3.39 -0.94
CA LYS A 354 -23.15 4.20 -0.74
C LYS A 354 -23.46 4.41 0.73
N ASP A 355 -23.16 3.43 1.58
CA ASP A 355 -23.46 3.44 3.00
C ASP A 355 -22.25 3.91 3.83
N ALA A 356 -21.06 3.81 3.29
CA ALA A 356 -19.82 4.21 3.91
C ALA A 356 -19.04 5.18 3.00
N PRO A 357 -19.19 6.51 3.15
CA PRO A 357 -18.52 7.51 2.31
C PRO A 357 -16.99 7.40 2.29
N LEU A 358 -16.40 6.84 3.34
CA LEU A 358 -14.97 6.52 3.40
C LEU A 358 -14.55 5.61 2.25
N LEU A 359 -15.33 4.58 1.96
CA LEU A 359 -15.04 3.60 0.90
C LEU A 359 -15.26 4.19 -0.50
N ALA A 360 -16.20 5.15 -0.64
CA ALA A 360 -16.34 5.90 -1.87
C ALA A 360 -15.13 6.81 -2.17
N ARG A 361 -14.54 7.38 -1.10
CA ARG A 361 -13.36 8.25 -1.20
C ARG A 361 -12.07 7.47 -1.46
N HIS A 362 -11.95 6.26 -0.89
CA HIS A 362 -10.76 5.41 -0.95
C HIS A 362 -11.11 4.06 -1.59
N GLU A 363 -11.32 4.08 -2.91
CA GLU A 363 -11.73 2.89 -3.65
C GLU A 363 -10.75 1.73 -3.52
N SER A 364 -9.45 1.99 -3.56
CA SER A 364 -8.43 0.96 -3.39
C SER A 364 -8.50 0.28 -2.02
N LEU A 365 -8.83 1.01 -0.97
CA LEU A 365 -9.09 0.44 0.36
C LEU A 365 -10.33 -0.46 0.36
N HIS A 366 -11.40 -0.03 -0.32
CA HIS A 366 -12.59 -0.85 -0.47
C HIS A 366 -12.28 -2.17 -1.19
N ARG A 367 -11.49 -2.13 -2.27
CA ARG A 367 -11.06 -3.33 -3.01
C ARG A 367 -10.22 -4.28 -2.14
N VAL A 368 -9.31 -3.74 -1.30
CA VAL A 368 -8.57 -4.57 -0.31
C VAL A 368 -9.53 -5.28 0.64
N LEU A 369 -10.51 -4.56 1.19
CA LEU A 369 -11.47 -5.16 2.11
C LEU A 369 -12.33 -6.23 1.42
N LEU A 370 -12.79 -5.99 0.20
CA LEU A 370 -13.54 -6.97 -0.58
C LEU A 370 -12.71 -8.23 -0.83
N ARG A 371 -11.47 -8.07 -1.34
CA ARG A 371 -10.58 -9.20 -1.61
C ARG A 371 -10.23 -9.98 -0.33
N ALA A 372 -9.90 -9.29 0.75
CA ALA A 372 -9.56 -9.94 2.02
C ALA A 372 -10.73 -10.72 2.62
N THR A 373 -11.97 -10.29 2.39
CA THR A 373 -13.19 -10.90 2.95
C THR A 373 -14.04 -11.59 1.90
N ASP A 374 -13.46 -11.99 0.77
CA ASP A 374 -14.16 -12.73 -0.27
C ASP A 374 -14.71 -14.04 0.30
N SER A 375 -15.86 -14.47 -0.21
CA SER A 375 -16.49 -15.74 0.16
C SER A 375 -15.70 -16.94 -0.33
N ASP A 376 -15.00 -16.81 -1.47
CA ASP A 376 -14.06 -17.80 -1.97
C ASP A 376 -12.67 -17.59 -1.33
N PRO A 377 -12.19 -18.55 -0.52
CA PRO A 377 -10.86 -18.47 0.07
C PRO A 377 -9.72 -18.35 -0.96
N GLY A 378 -9.91 -18.93 -2.16
CA GLY A 378 -8.95 -18.88 -3.26
C GLY A 378 -8.82 -17.51 -3.92
N ALA A 379 -9.84 -16.64 -3.79
CA ALA A 379 -9.82 -15.28 -4.30
C ALA A 379 -9.14 -14.28 -3.36
N ARG A 380 -8.88 -14.65 -2.10
CA ARG A 380 -8.24 -13.80 -1.10
C ARG A 380 -6.72 -13.65 -1.35
N PHE A 381 -6.05 -12.86 -0.51
CA PHE A 381 -4.58 -12.78 -0.53
C PHE A 381 -3.95 -14.12 -0.15
N GLY A 382 -2.94 -14.55 -0.88
CA GLY A 382 -2.29 -15.84 -0.67
C GLY A 382 -1.31 -15.86 0.52
N SER A 383 -0.90 -14.67 1.01
CA SER A 383 -0.02 -14.53 2.17
C SER A 383 -0.21 -13.21 2.89
N MET A 384 0.33 -13.10 4.10
CA MET A 384 0.38 -11.85 4.85
C MET A 384 1.31 -10.83 4.19
N ASP A 385 2.37 -11.27 3.53
CA ASP A 385 3.29 -10.40 2.80
C ASP A 385 2.62 -9.78 1.57
N GLU A 386 1.89 -10.57 0.78
CA GLU A 386 1.09 -10.05 -0.34
C GLU A 386 0.08 -9.01 0.14
N MET A 387 -0.65 -9.31 1.21
CA MET A 387 -1.59 -8.34 1.79
C MET A 387 -0.89 -7.08 2.29
N ALA A 388 0.30 -7.19 2.88
CA ALA A 388 1.09 -6.06 3.36
C ALA A 388 1.56 -5.17 2.21
N ASP A 389 2.01 -5.74 1.11
CA ASP A 389 2.43 -5.00 -0.07
C ASP A 389 1.28 -4.19 -0.65
N GLN A 390 0.10 -4.82 -0.81
CA GLN A 390 -1.08 -4.14 -1.33
C GLN A 390 -1.59 -3.05 -0.36
N LEU A 391 -1.64 -3.32 0.94
CA LEU A 391 -1.99 -2.32 1.95
C LEU A 391 -1.00 -1.16 2.01
N THR A 392 0.29 -1.41 1.78
CA THR A 392 1.31 -0.36 1.73
C THR A 392 1.08 0.59 0.56
N GLY A 393 0.72 0.08 -0.61
CA GLY A 393 0.32 0.88 -1.77
C GLY A 393 -0.91 1.73 -1.47
N VAL A 394 -1.94 1.11 -0.90
CA VAL A 394 -3.19 1.80 -0.49
C VAL A 394 -2.92 2.87 0.58
N LEU A 395 -2.02 2.61 1.54
CA LEU A 395 -1.65 3.61 2.54
C LEU A 395 -1.03 4.85 1.90
N ARG A 396 -0.17 4.70 0.89
CA ARG A 396 0.39 5.82 0.14
C ARG A 396 -0.70 6.64 -0.55
N GLU A 397 -1.67 5.99 -1.19
CA GLU A 397 -2.81 6.65 -1.82
C GLU A 397 -3.67 7.43 -0.80
N VAL A 398 -3.99 6.80 0.34
CA VAL A 398 -4.78 7.43 1.41
C VAL A 398 -4.09 8.67 1.94
N LEU A 399 -2.82 8.58 2.29
CA LEU A 399 -2.04 9.70 2.82
C LEU A 399 -1.89 10.83 1.78
N SER A 400 -1.61 10.48 0.52
CA SER A 400 -1.53 11.48 -0.55
C SER A 400 -2.87 12.17 -0.83
N ALA A 401 -3.99 11.46 -0.57
CA ALA A 401 -5.33 12.04 -0.66
C ALA A 401 -5.67 12.97 0.52
N GLU A 402 -5.03 12.79 1.67
CA GLU A 402 -5.25 13.60 2.87
C GLU A 402 -4.48 14.93 2.84
N ASP A 403 -3.22 14.92 2.43
CA ASP A 403 -2.33 16.10 2.52
C ASP A 403 -1.78 16.61 1.17
N GLY A 404 -2.08 15.91 0.07
CA GLY A 404 -1.61 16.28 -1.27
C GLY A 404 -0.12 16.09 -1.52
N VAL A 405 0.60 15.42 -0.61
CA VAL A 405 2.03 15.14 -0.75
C VAL A 405 2.23 13.77 -1.42
N PRO A 406 2.93 13.70 -2.56
CA PRO A 406 3.23 12.44 -3.22
C PRO A 406 4.05 11.49 -2.33
N ARG A 407 3.74 10.20 -2.42
CA ARG A 407 4.41 9.15 -1.67
C ARG A 407 4.85 8.02 -2.59
N PRO A 408 5.85 8.28 -3.46
CA PRO A 408 6.36 7.26 -4.36
C PRO A 408 6.96 6.09 -3.59
N GLY A 409 6.93 4.93 -4.21
CA GLY A 409 7.60 3.76 -3.67
C GLY A 409 7.72 2.64 -4.69
N PRO A 410 8.74 1.77 -4.54
CA PRO A 410 8.90 0.65 -5.44
C PRO A 410 7.70 -0.30 -5.33
N SER A 411 7.27 -0.82 -6.46
CA SER A 411 6.40 -1.99 -6.55
C SER A 411 7.25 -3.25 -6.48
N VAL A 412 6.73 -4.30 -5.86
CA VAL A 412 7.32 -5.64 -5.89
C VAL A 412 6.69 -6.50 -6.99
N THR A 413 5.65 -5.99 -7.64
CA THR A 413 4.82 -6.70 -8.63
C THR A 413 5.07 -6.20 -10.04
N PHE A 414 5.29 -4.89 -10.21
CA PHE A 414 5.55 -4.25 -11.50
C PHE A 414 6.90 -3.53 -11.53
N GLY A 415 7.50 -3.50 -12.71
CA GLY A 415 8.62 -2.60 -12.99
C GLY A 415 8.18 -1.13 -13.02
N PRO A 416 9.14 -0.19 -13.12
CA PRO A 416 8.82 1.23 -13.30
C PRO A 416 8.16 1.48 -14.67
N PRO A 417 7.49 2.65 -14.86
CA PRO A 417 7.05 3.09 -16.17
C PRO A 417 8.22 3.07 -17.18
N ARG A 418 8.01 2.49 -18.37
CA ARG A 418 9.07 2.30 -19.38
C ARG A 418 9.27 3.51 -20.26
N ALA A 419 8.18 4.15 -20.64
CA ALA A 419 8.15 5.38 -21.39
C ALA A 419 6.89 6.18 -21.03
N ALA A 420 6.89 7.46 -21.29
CA ALA A 420 5.67 8.24 -21.22
C ALA A 420 4.91 8.12 -22.55
N PHE A 421 3.61 8.06 -22.45
CA PHE A 421 2.66 8.04 -23.57
C PHE A 421 1.58 9.09 -23.39
N GLY A 422 0.91 9.43 -24.50
CA GLY A 422 -0.14 10.43 -24.49
C GLY A 422 0.35 11.81 -24.07
N VAL A 423 1.56 12.16 -24.47
CA VAL A 423 2.18 13.46 -24.21
C VAL A 423 1.63 14.48 -25.21
N GLY A 424 1.02 15.54 -24.71
CA GLY A 424 0.38 16.56 -25.54
C GLY A 424 -1.16 16.47 -25.51
N ASP A 425 -1.80 16.94 -26.57
CA ASP A 425 -3.25 17.20 -26.62
C ASP A 425 -4.09 16.04 -27.19
N SER A 426 -3.51 15.12 -27.95
CA SER A 426 -4.21 13.98 -28.55
C SER A 426 -4.30 12.79 -27.61
N ALA A 427 -5.35 11.98 -27.77
CA ALA A 427 -5.43 10.67 -27.12
C ALA A 427 -4.21 9.83 -27.52
N PRO A 428 -3.66 9.01 -26.61
CA PRO A 428 -2.48 8.22 -26.89
C PRO A 428 -2.81 7.06 -27.85
N ASP A 429 -1.82 6.70 -28.68
CA ASP A 429 -1.89 5.52 -29.55
C ASP A 429 -1.77 4.23 -28.72
N PRO A 430 -2.57 3.17 -29.02
CA PRO A 430 -2.49 1.90 -28.31
C PRO A 430 -1.11 1.25 -28.27
N ALA A 431 -0.33 1.33 -29.34
CA ALA A 431 1.02 0.78 -29.36
C ALA A 431 1.98 1.57 -28.45
N GLU A 432 1.82 2.90 -28.37
CA GLU A 432 2.54 3.77 -27.46
C GLU A 432 2.22 3.44 -25.99
N ILE A 433 0.94 3.18 -25.69
CA ILE A 433 0.49 2.76 -24.36
C ILE A 433 1.15 1.45 -23.96
N VAL A 434 1.08 0.42 -24.82
CA VAL A 434 1.66 -0.91 -24.56
C VAL A 434 3.18 -0.81 -24.38
N ALA A 435 3.87 0.04 -25.15
CA ALA A 435 5.30 0.26 -25.00
C ALA A 435 5.64 1.01 -23.69
N GLY A 436 4.78 1.90 -23.21
CA GLY A 436 5.04 2.78 -22.08
C GLY A 436 4.64 2.23 -20.71
N LEU A 437 3.59 1.40 -20.65
CA LEU A 437 3.11 0.83 -19.39
C LEU A 437 4.16 -0.03 -18.68
N PRO A 438 4.16 -0.07 -17.33
CA PRO A 438 4.95 -1.00 -16.55
C PRO A 438 4.71 -2.45 -16.97
N VAL A 439 5.69 -3.31 -16.72
CA VAL A 439 5.56 -4.75 -16.96
C VAL A 439 5.60 -5.51 -15.65
N PRO A 440 4.88 -6.64 -15.53
CA PRO A 440 5.03 -7.56 -14.42
C PRO A 440 6.49 -7.96 -14.22
N LEU A 441 6.92 -7.99 -12.97
CA LEU A 441 8.24 -8.50 -12.60
C LEU A 441 8.24 -10.03 -12.72
N VAL A 442 9.39 -10.58 -13.10
CA VAL A 442 9.61 -12.04 -13.17
C VAL A 442 9.69 -12.60 -11.76
N ASP A 443 8.98 -13.68 -11.47
CA ASP A 443 9.12 -14.40 -10.22
C ASP A 443 10.53 -15.03 -10.13
N PRO A 444 11.37 -14.61 -9.18
CA PRO A 444 12.73 -15.13 -9.06
C PRO A 444 12.78 -16.63 -8.69
N THR A 445 11.67 -17.20 -8.20
CA THR A 445 11.56 -18.62 -7.85
C THR A 445 11.14 -19.50 -9.02
N ASP A 446 10.69 -18.90 -10.14
CA ASP A 446 10.32 -19.64 -11.35
C ASP A 446 11.52 -20.39 -11.94
N SER A 447 11.28 -21.61 -12.41
CA SER A 447 12.32 -22.47 -13.00
C SER A 447 13.01 -21.86 -14.23
N GLY A 448 12.34 -20.96 -14.93
CA GLY A 448 12.86 -20.23 -16.10
C GLY A 448 13.54 -18.91 -15.77
N ALA A 449 13.49 -18.43 -14.51
CA ALA A 449 13.97 -17.09 -14.15
C ALA A 449 15.44 -16.84 -14.53
N ALA A 450 16.33 -17.82 -14.28
CA ALA A 450 17.75 -17.72 -14.63
C ALA A 450 17.97 -17.65 -16.15
N LEU A 451 17.19 -18.40 -16.94
CA LEU A 451 17.23 -18.38 -18.39
C LEU A 451 16.74 -17.03 -18.92
N LEU A 452 15.66 -16.52 -18.39
CA LEU A 452 15.11 -15.20 -18.75
C LEU A 452 16.09 -14.06 -18.47
N ALA A 453 16.83 -14.12 -17.36
CA ALA A 453 17.82 -13.11 -17.00
C ALA A 453 19.04 -13.07 -17.95
N THR A 454 19.33 -14.19 -18.62
CA THR A 454 20.50 -14.34 -19.50
C THR A 454 20.17 -14.31 -20.99
N THR A 455 18.88 -14.46 -21.35
CA THR A 455 18.45 -14.50 -22.75
C THR A 455 18.13 -13.10 -23.25
N GLY A 456 18.93 -12.61 -24.21
CA GLY A 456 18.64 -11.41 -24.98
C GLY A 456 17.63 -11.71 -26.09
N GLY A 457 16.95 -10.68 -26.57
CA GLY A 457 15.98 -10.73 -27.66
C GLY A 457 14.74 -9.94 -27.37
N THR A 458 14.14 -9.37 -28.40
CA THR A 458 12.94 -8.52 -28.29
C THR A 458 11.74 -9.11 -29.00
N THR A 459 11.97 -9.97 -30.00
CA THR A 459 10.92 -10.57 -30.83
C THR A 459 10.70 -12.04 -30.47
N VAL A 460 9.49 -12.54 -30.72
CA VAL A 460 9.13 -13.95 -30.51
C VAL A 460 10.05 -14.86 -31.32
N ALA A 461 10.36 -14.48 -32.58
CA ALA A 461 11.20 -15.25 -33.47
C ALA A 461 12.65 -15.43 -32.96
N GLU A 462 13.17 -14.48 -32.18
CA GLU A 462 14.47 -14.57 -31.51
C GLU A 462 14.40 -15.38 -30.22
N LEU A 463 13.37 -15.17 -29.43
CA LEU A 463 13.22 -15.72 -28.08
C LEU A 463 12.85 -17.21 -28.07
N GLU A 464 11.92 -17.66 -28.94
CA GLU A 464 11.50 -19.08 -28.97
C GLU A 464 12.68 -20.06 -29.18
N PRO A 465 13.53 -19.90 -30.21
CA PRO A 465 14.65 -20.80 -30.39
C PRO A 465 15.67 -20.68 -29.25
N ALA A 466 15.88 -19.49 -28.70
CA ALA A 466 16.78 -19.27 -27.57
C ALA A 466 16.30 -20.00 -26.31
N PHE A 467 15.02 -19.88 -25.96
CA PHE A 467 14.43 -20.60 -24.83
C PHE A 467 14.42 -22.12 -25.08
N ALA A 468 14.06 -22.58 -26.28
CA ALA A 468 14.11 -23.98 -26.62
C ALA A 468 15.52 -24.58 -26.54
N ALA A 469 16.54 -23.81 -26.86
CA ALA A 469 17.95 -24.21 -26.70
C ALA A 469 18.37 -24.24 -25.23
N GLY A 470 18.00 -23.21 -24.46
CA GLY A 470 18.29 -23.12 -23.02
C GLY A 470 17.63 -24.22 -22.21
N LEU A 471 16.36 -24.50 -22.46
CA LEU A 471 15.61 -25.57 -21.78
C LEU A 471 16.18 -26.98 -22.06
N ARG A 472 16.72 -27.22 -23.26
CA ARG A 472 17.44 -28.48 -23.55
C ARG A 472 18.74 -28.64 -22.78
N SER A 473 19.34 -27.54 -22.34
CA SER A 473 20.61 -27.57 -21.57
C SER A 473 20.37 -27.71 -20.06
N VAL A 474 19.20 -27.34 -19.57
CA VAL A 474 18.79 -27.48 -18.17
C VAL A 474 18.10 -28.82 -18.03
N VAL A 475 18.88 -29.83 -17.63
CA VAL A 475 18.41 -31.21 -17.49
C VAL A 475 17.52 -31.34 -16.23
N THR A 476 16.30 -31.84 -16.45
CA THR A 476 15.51 -32.75 -15.63
C THR A 476 14.81 -32.26 -14.35
N GLY A 477 13.49 -32.38 -14.37
CA GLY A 477 12.70 -32.71 -13.19
C GLY A 477 12.13 -31.53 -12.38
N GLY A 478 12.23 -30.31 -12.89
CA GLY A 478 11.54 -29.16 -12.30
C GLY A 478 10.12 -28.93 -12.86
N ALA A 479 9.31 -28.19 -12.15
CA ALA A 479 8.03 -27.70 -12.66
C ALA A 479 8.21 -26.89 -13.95
N GLU A 480 7.23 -26.91 -14.83
CA GLU A 480 7.23 -26.12 -16.06
C GLU A 480 7.24 -24.61 -15.71
N SER A 481 8.07 -23.82 -16.39
CA SER A 481 8.14 -22.38 -16.17
C SER A 481 6.87 -21.70 -16.65
N VAL A 482 6.30 -20.83 -15.81
CA VAL A 482 5.20 -19.94 -16.17
C VAL A 482 5.71 -18.64 -16.79
N GLU A 483 6.88 -18.18 -16.39
CA GLU A 483 7.47 -16.90 -16.80
C GLU A 483 7.96 -16.91 -18.27
N ILE A 484 8.42 -18.05 -18.78
CA ILE A 484 8.86 -18.14 -20.19
C ILE A 484 7.70 -17.91 -21.17
N PRO A 485 6.54 -18.57 -21.06
CA PRO A 485 5.37 -18.25 -21.86
C PRO A 485 4.92 -16.78 -21.72
N LEU A 486 4.92 -16.21 -20.51
CA LEU A 486 4.55 -14.81 -20.28
C LEU A 486 5.52 -13.84 -21.00
N ARG A 487 6.82 -14.17 -21.03
CA ARG A 487 7.81 -13.37 -21.78
C ARG A 487 7.57 -13.39 -23.30
N LEU A 488 7.13 -14.53 -23.85
CA LEU A 488 6.76 -14.65 -25.26
C LEU A 488 5.50 -13.85 -25.60
N ILE A 489 4.48 -13.91 -24.73
CA ILE A 489 3.27 -13.09 -24.86
C ILE A 489 3.65 -11.62 -24.90
N ARG A 490 4.48 -11.19 -23.94
CA ARG A 490 4.97 -9.81 -23.89
C ARG A 490 5.71 -9.40 -25.16
N ALA A 491 6.58 -10.26 -25.72
CA ALA A 491 7.29 -9.97 -26.95
C ALA A 491 6.34 -9.81 -28.16
N ALA A 492 5.29 -10.64 -28.22
CA ALA A 492 4.25 -10.52 -29.25
C ALA A 492 3.51 -9.18 -29.15
N LEU A 493 3.12 -8.75 -27.93
CA LEU A 493 2.47 -7.48 -27.68
C LEU A 493 3.36 -6.27 -28.04
N GLU A 494 4.63 -6.31 -27.63
CA GLU A 494 5.60 -5.25 -27.91
C GLU A 494 5.91 -5.11 -29.43
N SER A 495 5.74 -6.19 -30.21
CA SER A 495 5.85 -6.15 -31.67
C SER A 495 4.52 -5.84 -32.37
N GLY A 496 3.44 -5.57 -31.65
CA GLY A 496 2.10 -5.31 -32.21
C GLY A 496 1.36 -6.55 -32.71
N ALA A 497 1.86 -7.76 -32.43
CA ALA A 497 1.24 -9.02 -32.86
C ALA A 497 0.13 -9.47 -31.89
N ALA A 498 -0.94 -8.67 -31.78
CA ALA A 498 -2.01 -8.88 -30.81
C ALA A 498 -2.71 -10.26 -30.95
N VAL A 499 -2.91 -10.73 -32.16
CA VAL A 499 -3.54 -12.04 -32.44
C VAL A 499 -2.65 -13.20 -31.96
N ASP A 500 -1.33 -13.15 -32.19
CA ASP A 500 -0.38 -14.15 -31.68
C ASP A 500 -0.34 -14.14 -30.13
N ALA A 501 -0.32 -12.95 -29.55
CA ALA A 501 -0.39 -12.80 -28.10
C ALA A 501 -1.66 -13.41 -27.50
N GLN A 502 -2.81 -13.17 -28.12
CA GLN A 502 -4.10 -13.70 -27.66
C GLN A 502 -4.13 -15.24 -27.76
N GLN A 503 -3.66 -15.83 -28.86
CA GLN A 503 -3.58 -17.28 -29.00
C GLN A 503 -2.68 -17.93 -27.93
N ARG A 504 -1.57 -17.28 -27.58
CA ARG A 504 -0.67 -17.74 -26.51
C ARG A 504 -1.31 -17.64 -25.14
N ILE A 505 -2.07 -16.57 -24.86
CA ILE A 505 -2.83 -16.39 -23.62
C ILE A 505 -3.88 -17.50 -23.49
N GLU A 506 -4.67 -17.74 -24.55
CA GLU A 506 -5.71 -18.78 -24.56
C GLU A 506 -5.15 -20.19 -24.33
N ALA A 507 -3.93 -20.45 -24.83
CA ALA A 507 -3.25 -21.73 -24.61
C ALA A 507 -2.83 -21.97 -23.15
N LEU A 508 -2.66 -20.91 -22.36
CA LEU A 508 -2.25 -20.98 -20.94
C LEU A 508 -3.45 -20.99 -19.97
N MET A 509 -4.65 -20.62 -20.43
CA MET A 509 -5.84 -20.42 -19.60
C MET A 509 -6.63 -21.65 -19.10
N PRO A 510 -6.33 -22.91 -19.42
CA PRO A 510 -7.10 -24.05 -18.90
C PRO A 510 -6.91 -24.36 -17.41
N THR A 511 -6.10 -23.58 -16.68
CA THR A 511 -5.84 -23.83 -15.26
C THR A 511 -6.85 -23.10 -14.38
N PRO A 512 -7.48 -23.75 -13.38
CA PRO A 512 -8.38 -23.08 -12.45
C PRO A 512 -7.61 -22.04 -11.61
N GLY A 513 -8.09 -20.80 -11.62
CA GLY A 513 -7.46 -19.64 -10.97
C GLY A 513 -6.75 -18.78 -12.00
N GLU A 514 -7.43 -17.71 -12.46
CA GLU A 514 -6.84 -16.81 -13.47
C GLU A 514 -5.64 -16.08 -12.87
N ASP A 515 -4.44 -16.34 -13.40
CA ASP A 515 -3.25 -15.56 -13.08
C ASP A 515 -3.46 -14.11 -13.55
N TRP A 516 -3.39 -13.15 -12.65
CA TRP A 516 -3.60 -11.74 -12.93
C TRP A 516 -2.66 -11.22 -14.04
N ARG A 517 -1.51 -11.85 -14.27
CA ARG A 517 -0.56 -11.50 -15.35
C ARG A 517 -1.14 -11.84 -16.72
N LEU A 518 -1.88 -12.95 -16.84
CA LEU A 518 -2.60 -13.28 -18.07
C LEU A 518 -3.73 -12.30 -18.35
N ILE A 519 -4.47 -11.90 -17.30
CA ILE A 519 -5.52 -10.87 -17.42
C ILE A 519 -4.90 -9.55 -17.86
N TRP A 520 -3.75 -9.15 -17.26
CA TRP A 520 -3.00 -7.96 -17.65
C TRP A 520 -2.63 -7.97 -19.14
N TYR A 521 -2.00 -9.05 -19.61
CA TYR A 521 -1.58 -9.17 -21.01
C TYR A 521 -2.77 -9.27 -21.97
N ARG A 522 -3.88 -9.87 -21.56
CA ARG A 522 -5.14 -9.88 -22.32
C ARG A 522 -5.69 -8.47 -22.50
N GLY A 523 -5.68 -7.66 -21.44
CA GLY A 523 -6.01 -6.24 -21.50
C GLY A 523 -5.16 -5.46 -22.51
N LEU A 524 -3.83 -5.69 -22.50
CA LEU A 524 -2.93 -5.08 -23.49
C LEU A 524 -3.20 -5.54 -24.91
N ALA A 525 -3.52 -6.83 -25.12
CA ALA A 525 -3.88 -7.34 -26.44
C ALA A 525 -5.17 -6.69 -26.97
N ARG A 526 -6.19 -6.52 -26.11
CA ARG A 526 -7.44 -5.83 -26.45
C ARG A 526 -7.24 -4.35 -26.78
N LEU A 527 -6.34 -3.67 -26.08
CA LEU A 527 -5.97 -2.29 -26.44
C LEU A 527 -5.43 -2.19 -27.86
N LEU A 528 -4.52 -3.12 -28.25
CA LEU A 528 -3.92 -3.11 -29.58
C LEU A 528 -4.93 -3.35 -30.72
N VAL A 529 -6.05 -4.00 -30.45
CA VAL A 529 -7.13 -4.22 -31.42
C VAL A 529 -8.30 -3.26 -31.23
N CYS A 530 -8.10 -2.20 -30.46
CA CYS A 530 -9.09 -1.13 -30.18
C CYS A 530 -10.38 -1.63 -29.48
N GLU A 531 -10.33 -2.75 -28.76
CA GLU A 531 -11.43 -3.24 -27.92
C GLU A 531 -11.35 -2.60 -26.53
N TYR A 532 -11.56 -1.29 -26.44
CA TYR A 532 -11.27 -0.49 -25.25
C TYR A 532 -12.11 -0.85 -24.03
N ASP A 533 -13.41 -1.12 -24.20
CA ASP A 533 -14.32 -1.53 -23.12
C ASP A 533 -13.88 -2.86 -22.51
N ALA A 534 -13.51 -3.81 -23.36
CA ALA A 534 -13.01 -5.10 -22.91
C ALA A 534 -11.63 -4.97 -22.23
N ALA A 535 -10.74 -4.11 -22.75
CA ALA A 535 -9.48 -3.81 -22.11
C ALA A 535 -9.66 -3.16 -20.72
N ALA A 536 -10.59 -2.22 -20.60
CA ALA A 536 -10.91 -1.59 -19.32
C ALA A 536 -11.45 -2.60 -18.30
N ALA A 537 -12.27 -3.57 -18.72
CA ALA A 537 -12.76 -4.63 -17.85
C ALA A 537 -11.62 -5.54 -17.34
N GLU A 538 -10.67 -5.90 -18.21
CA GLU A 538 -9.48 -6.68 -17.81
C GLU A 538 -8.62 -5.91 -16.79
N PHE A 539 -8.33 -4.64 -17.05
CA PHE A 539 -7.54 -3.83 -16.11
C PHE A 539 -8.27 -3.55 -14.78
N ASP A 540 -9.60 -3.47 -14.80
CA ASP A 540 -10.40 -3.39 -13.58
C ASP A 540 -10.27 -4.66 -12.72
N ALA A 541 -10.28 -5.84 -13.37
CA ALA A 541 -10.03 -7.11 -12.69
C ALA A 541 -8.60 -7.16 -12.09
N VAL A 542 -7.59 -6.65 -12.80
CA VAL A 542 -6.23 -6.54 -12.22
C VAL A 542 -6.19 -5.55 -11.07
N CYS A 543 -6.94 -4.43 -11.13
CA CYS A 543 -7.08 -3.50 -9.99
C CYS A 543 -7.77 -4.15 -8.78
N ALA A 544 -8.70 -5.08 -9.01
CA ALA A 544 -9.33 -5.85 -7.94
C ALA A 544 -8.35 -6.85 -7.30
N ALA A 545 -7.54 -7.51 -8.12
CA ALA A 545 -6.48 -8.41 -7.67
C ALA A 545 -5.33 -7.67 -6.96
N LEU A 546 -4.93 -6.51 -7.47
CA LEU A 546 -3.76 -5.74 -6.99
C LEU A 546 -4.16 -4.29 -6.65
N PRO A 547 -4.97 -4.08 -5.61
CA PRO A 547 -5.53 -2.77 -5.30
C PRO A 547 -4.52 -1.71 -4.85
N GLY A 548 -3.32 -2.11 -4.41
CA GLY A 548 -2.23 -1.21 -4.02
C GLY A 548 -1.33 -0.74 -5.17
N GLU A 549 -1.47 -1.34 -6.37
CA GLU A 549 -0.58 -1.06 -7.50
C GLU A 549 -1.05 0.12 -8.34
N ALA A 550 -0.10 0.96 -8.77
CA ALA A 550 -0.38 2.11 -9.63
C ALA A 550 -0.52 1.72 -11.12
N ALA A 551 0.22 0.70 -11.57
CA ALA A 551 0.25 0.29 -12.97
C ALA A 551 -1.13 -0.13 -13.52
N PRO A 552 -1.92 -1.00 -12.83
CA PRO A 552 -3.26 -1.35 -13.30
C PRO A 552 -4.21 -0.15 -13.35
N LYS A 553 -4.09 0.77 -12.41
CA LYS A 553 -4.91 2.00 -12.38
C LYS A 553 -4.58 2.93 -13.54
N LEU A 554 -3.30 3.06 -13.89
CA LEU A 554 -2.89 3.83 -15.07
C LEU A 554 -3.44 3.20 -16.37
N ALA A 555 -3.34 1.86 -16.48
CA ALA A 555 -3.87 1.14 -17.64
C ALA A 555 -5.40 1.27 -17.74
N LEU A 556 -6.11 1.15 -16.61
CA LEU A 556 -7.55 1.35 -16.54
C LEU A 556 -7.93 2.81 -16.88
N ALA A 557 -7.15 3.79 -16.42
CA ALA A 557 -7.39 5.19 -16.72
C ALA A 557 -7.32 5.46 -18.22
N VAL A 558 -6.26 5.00 -18.88
CA VAL A 558 -6.08 5.23 -20.32
C VAL A 558 -7.10 4.44 -21.15
N ALA A 559 -7.45 3.21 -20.76
CA ALA A 559 -8.50 2.45 -21.44
C ALA A 559 -9.85 3.15 -21.33
N SER A 560 -10.22 3.64 -20.14
CA SER A 560 -11.45 4.44 -19.95
C SER A 560 -11.44 5.76 -20.73
N GLU A 561 -10.29 6.45 -20.84
CA GLU A 561 -10.16 7.65 -21.69
C GLU A 561 -10.46 7.34 -23.15
N LEU A 562 -9.95 6.20 -23.66
CA LEU A 562 -10.20 5.74 -25.03
C LEU A 562 -11.66 5.31 -25.25
N CYS A 563 -12.29 4.67 -24.24
CA CYS A 563 -13.72 4.37 -24.26
C CYS A 563 -14.58 5.63 -24.37
N GLY A 564 -14.22 6.70 -23.66
CA GLY A 564 -14.89 7.99 -23.71
C GLY A 564 -14.54 8.85 -24.94
N GLY A 565 -13.61 8.39 -25.78
CA GLY A 565 -13.17 9.07 -27.00
C GLY A 565 -14.07 8.81 -28.23
N PRO A 566 -13.73 9.41 -29.38
CA PRO A 566 -14.53 9.27 -30.60
C PRO A 566 -14.53 7.85 -31.20
N GLU A 567 -13.57 7.01 -30.83
CA GLU A 567 -13.44 5.62 -31.27
C GLU A 567 -14.02 4.62 -30.25
N GLY A 568 -14.62 5.13 -29.16
CA GLY A 568 -15.29 4.31 -28.15
C GLY A 568 -16.56 3.64 -28.66
N SER A 569 -17.07 2.67 -27.88
CA SER A 569 -18.32 1.98 -28.20
C SER A 569 -19.51 2.95 -28.17
N PRO A 570 -20.45 2.87 -29.12
CA PRO A 570 -21.64 3.69 -29.12
C PRO A 570 -22.59 3.46 -27.93
N ASP A 571 -22.44 2.35 -27.23
CA ASP A 571 -23.23 1.98 -26.05
C ASP A 571 -22.67 2.55 -24.75
N THR A 572 -21.49 3.15 -24.78
CA THR A 572 -20.78 3.68 -23.62
C THR A 572 -21.06 5.16 -23.46
N ASP A 573 -21.39 5.63 -22.24
CA ASP A 573 -21.53 7.05 -21.94
C ASP A 573 -20.14 7.70 -21.78
N PRO A 574 -19.71 8.55 -22.73
CA PRO A 574 -18.40 9.20 -22.68
C PRO A 574 -18.16 10.01 -21.38
N SER A 575 -19.22 10.58 -20.80
CA SER A 575 -19.07 11.40 -19.59
C SER A 575 -18.71 10.55 -18.36
N VAL A 576 -19.26 9.34 -18.29
CA VAL A 576 -18.98 8.37 -17.20
C VAL A 576 -17.54 7.86 -17.32
N GLU A 577 -17.12 7.45 -18.51
CA GLU A 577 -15.79 6.91 -18.74
C GLU A 577 -14.69 7.98 -18.56
N ASN A 578 -14.91 9.19 -19.07
CA ASN A 578 -13.99 10.30 -18.86
C ASN A 578 -13.86 10.67 -17.36
N ALA A 579 -14.95 10.62 -16.59
CA ALA A 579 -14.92 10.84 -15.16
C ALA A 579 -14.18 9.70 -14.43
N ARG A 580 -14.37 8.46 -14.87
CA ARG A 580 -13.63 7.28 -14.38
C ARG A 580 -12.14 7.41 -14.66
N ALA A 581 -11.76 7.72 -15.90
CA ALA A 581 -10.38 7.94 -16.32
C ALA A 581 -9.71 9.04 -15.50
N ALA A 582 -10.37 10.20 -15.36
CA ALA A 582 -9.85 11.33 -14.59
C ALA A 582 -9.56 10.95 -13.12
N ARG A 583 -10.45 10.19 -12.49
CA ARG A 583 -10.29 9.72 -11.11
C ARG A 583 -9.07 8.81 -10.94
N TYR A 584 -8.84 7.86 -11.86
CA TYR A 584 -7.69 6.97 -11.79
C TYR A 584 -6.38 7.68 -12.14
N TYR A 585 -6.36 8.54 -13.16
CA TYR A 585 -5.20 9.39 -13.45
C TYR A 585 -4.84 10.26 -12.24
N GLU A 586 -5.83 10.88 -11.59
CA GLU A 586 -5.61 11.70 -10.41
C GLU A 586 -5.05 10.88 -9.23
N THR A 587 -5.56 9.68 -9.00
CA THR A 587 -5.07 8.78 -7.96
C THR A 587 -3.61 8.40 -8.21
N VAL A 588 -3.27 7.99 -9.43
CA VAL A 588 -1.90 7.62 -9.79
C VAL A 588 -0.96 8.82 -9.68
N TRP A 589 -1.31 9.95 -10.30
CA TRP A 589 -0.47 11.15 -10.30
C TRP A 589 -0.24 11.70 -8.90
N ARG A 590 -1.29 11.84 -8.12
CA ARG A 590 -1.20 12.34 -6.75
C ARG A 590 -0.32 11.46 -5.86
N THR A 591 -0.29 10.15 -6.11
CA THR A 591 0.47 9.20 -5.32
C THR A 591 1.94 9.16 -5.74
N ASP A 592 2.22 9.16 -7.06
CA ASP A 592 3.58 9.03 -7.58
C ASP A 592 3.77 9.84 -8.87
N HIS A 593 4.56 10.89 -8.80
CA HIS A 593 4.90 11.76 -9.94
C HIS A 593 5.86 11.12 -10.96
N ALA A 594 6.32 9.89 -10.74
CA ALA A 594 7.05 9.13 -11.78
C ALA A 594 6.12 8.74 -12.95
N TYR A 595 4.81 8.65 -12.71
CA TYR A 595 3.81 8.31 -13.72
C TYR A 595 3.35 9.55 -14.51
N VAL A 596 4.27 10.19 -15.23
CA VAL A 596 4.01 11.47 -15.93
C VAL A 596 2.88 11.37 -16.95
N SER A 597 2.67 10.19 -17.59
CA SER A 597 1.52 9.95 -18.48
C SER A 597 0.18 10.24 -17.80
N ALA A 598 0.08 9.99 -16.49
CA ALA A 598 -1.13 10.29 -15.74
C ALA A 598 -1.38 11.81 -15.63
N ALA A 599 -0.33 12.62 -15.52
CA ALA A 599 -0.47 14.07 -15.51
C ALA A 599 -1.02 14.60 -16.84
N PHE A 600 -0.48 14.13 -17.97
CA PHE A 600 -0.96 14.53 -19.30
C PHE A 600 -2.40 14.06 -19.55
N GLY A 601 -2.73 12.79 -19.21
CA GLY A 601 -4.10 12.27 -19.34
C GLY A 601 -5.10 13.07 -18.51
N LEU A 602 -4.77 13.34 -17.25
CA LEU A 602 -5.62 14.15 -16.37
C LEU A 602 -5.79 15.59 -16.90
N ALA A 603 -4.72 16.20 -17.41
CA ALA A 603 -4.79 17.55 -17.98
C ALA A 603 -5.67 17.60 -19.24
N ARG A 604 -5.59 16.61 -20.14
CA ARG A 604 -6.48 16.50 -21.32
C ARG A 604 -7.94 16.42 -20.92
N LEU A 605 -8.27 15.54 -19.96
CA LEU A 605 -9.65 15.36 -19.51
C LEU A 605 -10.21 16.60 -18.80
N ARG A 606 -9.41 17.26 -17.95
CA ARG A 606 -9.80 18.51 -17.29
C ARG A 606 -10.01 19.64 -18.31
N ARG A 607 -9.15 19.73 -19.33
CA ARG A 607 -9.32 20.69 -20.41
C ARG A 607 -10.59 20.40 -21.21
N ALA A 608 -10.84 19.15 -21.57
CA ALA A 608 -12.07 18.76 -22.27
C ALA A 608 -13.34 19.05 -21.45
N ALA A 609 -13.27 18.96 -20.12
CA ALA A 609 -14.33 19.38 -19.21
C ALA A 609 -14.43 20.93 -19.03
N GLY A 610 -13.58 21.73 -19.68
CA GLY A 610 -13.56 23.18 -19.58
C GLY A 610 -12.76 23.74 -18.40
N ASP A 611 -12.20 22.90 -17.53
CA ASP A 611 -11.39 23.32 -16.37
C ASP A 611 -9.91 23.46 -16.74
N ARG A 612 -9.61 24.52 -17.50
CA ARG A 612 -8.24 24.84 -17.93
C ARG A 612 -7.29 25.12 -16.75
N ALA A 613 -7.82 25.74 -15.68
CA ALA A 613 -7.00 26.09 -14.52
C ALA A 613 -6.48 24.82 -13.80
N ALA A 614 -7.36 23.85 -13.59
CA ALA A 614 -6.98 22.60 -13.01
C ALA A 614 -6.04 21.78 -13.94
N ALA A 615 -6.25 21.82 -15.27
CA ALA A 615 -5.35 21.18 -16.22
C ALA A 615 -3.92 21.75 -16.14
N VAL A 616 -3.79 23.08 -16.13
CA VAL A 616 -2.49 23.77 -16.00
C VAL A 616 -1.84 23.46 -14.65
N THR A 617 -2.63 23.43 -13.56
CA THR A 617 -2.12 23.11 -12.22
C THR A 617 -1.45 21.73 -12.19
N VAL A 618 -2.04 20.72 -12.84
CA VAL A 618 -1.45 19.37 -12.92
C VAL A 618 -0.14 19.38 -13.70
N LEU A 619 -0.11 20.05 -14.87
CA LEU A 619 1.10 20.15 -15.69
C LEU A 619 2.22 20.92 -14.97
N ASP A 620 1.85 21.91 -14.15
CA ASP A 620 2.77 22.69 -13.35
C ASP A 620 3.40 21.89 -12.18
N GLN A 621 2.82 20.76 -11.79
CA GLN A 621 3.38 19.86 -10.79
C GLN A 621 4.51 18.96 -11.36
N VAL A 622 4.66 18.84 -12.68
CA VAL A 622 5.77 18.08 -13.27
C VAL A 622 7.09 18.75 -12.90
N GLU A 623 7.96 17.99 -12.23
CA GLU A 623 9.19 18.49 -11.63
C GLU A 623 10.26 18.86 -12.68
N PRO A 624 11.13 19.85 -12.42
CA PRO A 624 12.21 20.24 -13.33
C PRO A 624 13.22 19.11 -13.63
N ALA A 625 13.29 18.10 -12.77
CA ALA A 625 14.14 16.91 -12.98
C ALA A 625 13.57 15.92 -13.99
N SER A 626 12.29 16.04 -14.34
CA SER A 626 11.64 15.18 -15.34
C SER A 626 12.12 15.52 -16.76
N ALA A 627 12.39 14.47 -17.55
CA ALA A 627 12.68 14.63 -18.98
C ALA A 627 11.54 15.31 -19.76
N LEU A 628 10.31 15.25 -19.22
CA LEU A 628 9.10 15.84 -19.83
C LEU A 628 8.73 17.21 -19.24
N TYR A 629 9.60 17.80 -18.43
CA TYR A 629 9.34 19.12 -17.84
C TYR A 629 9.03 20.20 -18.90
N THR A 630 9.87 20.31 -19.92
CA THR A 630 9.68 21.27 -20.99
C THR A 630 8.37 21.03 -21.75
N GLU A 631 8.04 19.77 -22.02
CA GLU A 631 6.79 19.39 -22.68
C GLU A 631 5.56 19.75 -21.85
N ALA A 632 5.57 19.45 -20.56
CA ALA A 632 4.48 19.80 -19.66
C ALA A 632 4.25 21.32 -19.60
N ARG A 633 5.31 22.11 -19.57
CA ARG A 633 5.23 23.58 -19.61
C ARG A 633 4.69 24.12 -20.93
N LEU A 634 5.08 23.53 -22.06
CA LEU A 634 4.57 23.89 -23.38
C LEU A 634 3.08 23.53 -23.50
N THR A 635 2.70 22.32 -23.07
CA THR A 635 1.29 21.88 -23.04
C THR A 635 0.44 22.77 -22.12
N ALA A 636 1.00 23.26 -21.00
CA ALA A 636 0.32 24.22 -20.14
C ALA A 636 0.04 25.56 -20.87
N VAL A 637 1.00 26.07 -21.64
CA VAL A 637 0.81 27.26 -22.46
C VAL A 637 -0.25 27.05 -23.56
N GLU A 638 -0.22 25.87 -24.21
CA GLU A 638 -1.26 25.50 -25.19
C GLU A 638 -2.64 25.45 -24.54
N THR A 639 -2.76 24.80 -23.39
CA THR A 639 -4.02 24.74 -22.63
C THR A 639 -4.55 26.12 -22.24
N LEU A 640 -3.66 27.03 -21.88
CA LEU A 640 -4.02 28.40 -21.53
C LEU A 640 -4.57 29.18 -22.73
N LEU A 641 -4.06 28.96 -23.94
CA LEU A 641 -4.38 29.73 -25.14
C LEU A 641 -5.40 29.07 -26.06
N ALA A 642 -5.56 27.74 -26.02
CA ALA A 642 -6.43 27.00 -26.93
C ALA A 642 -7.89 27.43 -26.82
N ASP A 643 -8.57 27.47 -27.96
CA ASP A 643 -10.03 27.68 -28.11
C ASP A 643 -10.58 28.91 -27.36
N ARG A 644 -9.76 29.95 -27.22
CA ARG A 644 -10.20 31.23 -26.63
C ARG A 644 -10.66 32.21 -27.69
N ALA A 645 -11.83 32.77 -27.46
CA ALA A 645 -12.25 33.95 -28.21
C ALA A 645 -11.32 35.14 -27.91
N PRO A 646 -11.07 36.06 -28.87
CA PRO A 646 -10.21 37.22 -28.62
C PRO A 646 -10.62 38.07 -27.39
N ALA A 647 -11.91 38.08 -27.05
CA ALA A 647 -12.44 38.77 -25.86
C ALA A 647 -12.07 38.12 -24.53
N GLU A 648 -11.69 36.85 -24.55
CA GLU A 648 -11.25 36.08 -23.36
C GLU A 648 -9.75 36.19 -23.10
N LEU A 649 -8.99 36.71 -24.06
CA LEU A 649 -7.58 36.97 -23.91
C LEU A 649 -7.37 38.24 -23.06
N THR A 650 -6.44 38.15 -22.12
CA THR A 650 -6.06 39.31 -21.28
C THR A 650 -4.55 39.53 -21.34
N GLU A 651 -4.12 40.77 -21.10
CA GLU A 651 -2.68 41.08 -21.03
C GLU A 651 -1.95 40.22 -20.02
N THR A 652 -2.55 40.01 -18.84
CA THR A 652 -1.98 39.14 -17.78
C THR A 652 -1.77 37.71 -18.27
N LEU A 653 -2.75 37.11 -18.93
CA LEU A 653 -2.64 35.76 -19.50
C LEU A 653 -1.52 35.68 -20.55
N LEU A 654 -1.44 36.63 -21.46
CA LEU A 654 -0.41 36.65 -22.50
C LEU A 654 0.99 36.78 -21.90
N ARG A 655 1.15 37.61 -20.87
CA ARG A 655 2.43 37.75 -20.15
C ARG A 655 2.79 36.53 -19.34
N ASP A 656 1.84 35.87 -18.70
CA ASP A 656 2.08 34.58 -18.02
C ASP A 656 2.60 33.52 -19.02
N CYS A 657 1.92 33.38 -20.17
CA CYS A 657 2.38 32.47 -21.22
C CYS A 657 3.77 32.85 -21.76
N GLY A 658 4.06 34.13 -21.96
CA GLY A 658 5.39 34.59 -22.38
C GLY A 658 6.47 34.26 -21.35
N THR A 659 6.21 34.54 -20.08
CA THR A 659 7.14 34.25 -18.98
C THR A 659 7.42 32.75 -18.87
N ARG A 660 6.39 31.91 -19.00
CA ARG A 660 6.54 30.46 -18.99
C ARG A 660 7.48 29.94 -20.08
N ILE A 661 7.42 30.54 -21.29
CA ILE A 661 8.31 30.17 -22.41
C ILE A 661 9.73 30.73 -22.19
N ASP A 662 9.89 31.98 -21.72
CA ASP A 662 11.21 32.63 -21.59
C ASP A 662 12.12 31.91 -20.54
N VAL A 663 11.55 31.22 -19.56
CA VAL A 663 12.31 30.47 -18.57
C VAL A 663 12.69 29.05 -19.04
N LEU A 664 12.15 28.57 -20.19
CA LEU A 664 12.43 27.21 -20.68
C LEU A 664 13.69 27.16 -21.54
N THR A 665 14.46 26.11 -21.35
CA THR A 665 15.50 25.69 -22.29
C THR A 665 14.89 24.71 -23.27
N ILE A 666 14.64 25.14 -24.50
CA ILE A 666 14.05 24.32 -25.55
C ILE A 666 15.14 23.93 -26.55
N ASP A 667 15.46 22.66 -26.64
CA ASP A 667 16.55 22.12 -27.46
C ASP A 667 16.32 22.29 -28.96
N SER A 668 15.06 22.21 -29.41
CA SER A 668 14.68 22.33 -30.82
C SER A 668 14.32 23.76 -31.18
N LYS A 669 15.03 24.36 -32.16
CA LYS A 669 14.71 25.66 -32.70
C LYS A 669 13.29 25.74 -33.29
N LEU A 670 12.86 24.62 -33.93
CA LEU A 670 11.50 24.53 -34.46
C LEU A 670 10.46 24.63 -33.35
N ARG A 671 10.61 23.85 -32.28
CA ARG A 671 9.69 23.86 -31.13
C ARG A 671 9.68 25.18 -30.39
N ALA A 672 10.85 25.82 -30.23
CA ALA A 672 10.95 27.14 -29.64
C ALA A 672 10.22 28.20 -30.49
N ALA A 673 10.36 28.14 -31.82
CA ALA A 673 9.65 29.01 -32.73
C ALA A 673 8.13 28.76 -32.71
N GLN A 674 7.69 27.54 -32.68
CA GLN A 674 6.27 27.14 -32.56
C GLN A 674 5.64 27.65 -31.26
N ALA A 675 6.30 27.46 -30.13
CA ALA A 675 5.80 27.92 -28.82
C ALA A 675 5.66 29.47 -28.79
N ARG A 676 6.68 30.21 -29.28
CA ARG A 676 6.65 31.68 -29.39
C ARG A 676 5.57 32.13 -30.36
N HIS A 677 5.45 31.48 -31.51
CA HIS A 677 4.42 31.79 -32.50
C HIS A 677 3.01 31.73 -31.94
N ARG A 678 2.67 30.71 -31.13
CA ARG A 678 1.36 30.59 -30.51
C ARG A 678 1.03 31.77 -29.60
N VAL A 679 1.94 32.17 -28.72
CA VAL A 679 1.73 33.30 -27.81
C VAL A 679 1.62 34.61 -28.59
N LEU A 680 2.49 34.83 -29.57
CA LEU A 680 2.48 36.03 -30.39
C LEU A 680 1.21 36.13 -31.26
N THR A 681 0.70 35.01 -31.78
CA THR A 681 -0.56 34.95 -32.51
C THR A 681 -1.74 35.36 -31.63
N ALA A 682 -1.80 34.80 -30.40
CA ALA A 682 -2.81 35.18 -29.42
C ALA A 682 -2.72 36.68 -29.06
N ALA A 683 -1.51 37.20 -28.86
CA ALA A 683 -1.28 38.62 -28.60
C ALA A 683 -1.72 39.51 -29.79
N HIS A 684 -1.47 39.05 -31.02
CA HIS A 684 -1.93 39.76 -32.21
C HIS A 684 -3.46 39.78 -32.29
N HIS A 685 -4.15 38.66 -32.05
CA HIS A 685 -5.60 38.61 -32.02
C HIS A 685 -6.17 39.55 -30.93
N TRP A 686 -5.56 39.58 -29.75
CA TRP A 686 -5.93 40.46 -28.65
C TRP A 686 -5.81 41.95 -29.03
N LEU A 687 -4.72 42.36 -29.70
CA LEU A 687 -4.51 43.71 -30.20
C LEU A 687 -5.51 44.05 -31.32
N CYS A 688 -5.78 43.12 -32.25
CA CYS A 688 -6.76 43.30 -33.31
C CYS A 688 -8.20 43.47 -32.79
N ALA A 689 -8.51 42.97 -31.60
CA ALA A 689 -9.77 43.19 -30.91
C ALA A 689 -9.89 44.63 -30.29
N GLY A 690 -8.90 45.50 -30.51
CA GLY A 690 -8.89 46.88 -30.06
C GLY A 690 -8.29 47.11 -28.66
N ASN A 691 -7.68 46.07 -28.06
CA ASN A 691 -7.03 46.19 -26.76
C ASN A 691 -5.65 46.89 -26.87
N THR A 692 -5.24 47.52 -25.81
CA THR A 692 -3.93 48.20 -25.68
C THR A 692 -3.23 47.74 -24.40
N ALA A 693 -1.92 47.59 -24.48
CA ALA A 693 -1.14 47.18 -23.30
C ALA A 693 -1.04 48.32 -22.28
N GLU A 694 -1.28 47.96 -21.02
CA GLU A 694 -1.12 48.90 -19.88
C GLU A 694 0.33 48.95 -19.41
N ALA A 695 1.02 47.79 -19.43
CA ALA A 695 2.40 47.69 -18.99
C ALA A 695 3.40 47.83 -20.14
N SER A 696 4.50 48.52 -19.90
CA SER A 696 5.59 48.73 -20.87
C SER A 696 6.58 47.53 -20.99
N THR A 697 6.44 46.51 -20.14
CA THR A 697 7.29 45.33 -20.19
C THR A 697 7.14 44.59 -21.52
N PRO A 698 8.22 44.11 -22.16
CA PRO A 698 8.12 43.37 -23.40
C PRO A 698 7.47 42.00 -23.22
N LEU A 699 6.79 41.48 -24.24
CA LEU A 699 6.32 40.11 -24.35
C LEU A 699 7.28 39.36 -25.26
N LEU A 700 7.92 38.29 -24.77
CA LEU A 700 8.91 37.51 -25.51
C LEU A 700 9.97 38.41 -26.19
N SER A 701 10.49 39.42 -25.46
CA SER A 701 11.49 40.41 -25.89
C SER A 701 10.98 41.47 -26.88
N HIS A 702 9.68 41.54 -27.17
CA HIS A 702 9.09 42.53 -28.09
C HIS A 702 8.03 43.39 -27.37
N PRO A 703 7.89 44.69 -27.73
CA PRO A 703 6.82 45.51 -27.20
C PRO A 703 5.44 44.92 -27.52
N LEU A 704 4.52 44.90 -26.53
CA LEU A 704 3.14 44.45 -26.74
C LEU A 704 2.33 45.55 -27.45
N SER A 705 2.67 45.82 -28.70
CA SER A 705 2.04 46.77 -29.60
C SER A 705 1.86 46.15 -30.98
N ASP A 706 0.99 46.69 -31.82
CA ASP A 706 0.74 46.17 -33.17
C ASP A 706 2.06 45.99 -33.95
N THR A 707 2.89 47.02 -34.03
CA THR A 707 4.16 46.98 -34.71
C THR A 707 5.14 45.98 -34.08
N GLY A 708 5.23 45.93 -32.73
CA GLY A 708 6.14 45.04 -32.03
C GLY A 708 5.78 43.57 -32.23
N ILE A 709 4.50 43.21 -32.06
CA ILE A 709 4.01 41.84 -32.20
C ILE A 709 4.06 41.36 -33.66
N ARG A 710 3.71 42.22 -34.63
CA ARG A 710 3.82 41.85 -36.06
C ARG A 710 5.25 41.65 -36.50
N THR A 711 6.20 42.43 -35.97
CA THR A 711 7.64 42.21 -36.21
C THR A 711 8.11 40.89 -35.60
N ALA A 712 7.66 40.58 -34.38
CA ALA A 712 7.97 39.32 -33.72
C ALA A 712 7.41 38.08 -34.47
N LEU A 713 6.16 38.19 -34.96
CA LEU A 713 5.52 37.17 -35.79
C LEU A 713 6.26 36.97 -37.13
N GLU A 714 6.68 38.05 -37.80
CA GLU A 714 7.49 37.93 -39.02
C GLU A 714 8.75 37.11 -38.75
N HIS A 715 9.49 37.42 -37.68
CA HIS A 715 10.69 36.65 -37.30
C HIS A 715 10.36 35.21 -37.01
N CYS A 716 9.27 34.89 -36.28
CA CYS A 716 8.83 33.54 -36.02
C CYS A 716 8.47 32.76 -37.29
N TYR A 717 7.70 33.35 -38.20
CA TYR A 717 7.38 32.71 -39.49
C TYR A 717 8.61 32.41 -40.31
N ARG A 718 9.62 33.29 -40.33
CA ARG A 718 10.89 33.03 -41.02
C ARG A 718 11.70 31.95 -40.36
N ALA A 719 11.71 31.89 -39.01
CA ALA A 719 12.35 30.81 -38.28
C ALA A 719 11.67 29.44 -38.54
N LEU A 720 10.35 29.41 -38.55
CA LEU A 720 9.58 28.19 -38.89
C LEU A 720 9.82 27.77 -40.34
N ALA A 721 9.89 28.70 -41.29
CA ALA A 721 10.21 28.44 -42.70
C ALA A 721 11.61 27.84 -42.86
N HIS A 722 12.59 28.34 -42.08
CA HIS A 722 13.97 27.85 -42.14
C HIS A 722 14.07 26.39 -41.65
N GLU A 723 13.36 26.04 -40.62
CA GLU A 723 13.37 24.68 -40.02
C GLU A 723 12.40 23.71 -40.72
N SER A 724 11.61 24.16 -41.71
CA SER A 724 10.68 23.27 -42.43
C SER A 724 11.37 22.51 -43.54
N ASP A 725 11.21 21.20 -43.56
CA ASP A 725 11.72 20.25 -44.62
C ASP A 725 10.84 20.32 -45.88
N ASN A 726 9.55 20.67 -45.74
CA ASN A 726 8.61 20.71 -46.86
C ASN A 726 8.67 22.06 -47.58
N MET A 727 8.99 22.01 -48.87
CA MET A 727 9.11 23.20 -49.70
C MET A 727 7.80 24.03 -49.78
N TRP A 728 6.66 23.42 -49.88
CA TRP A 728 5.38 24.09 -49.94
C TRP A 728 5.01 24.76 -48.58
N THR A 729 5.23 24.10 -47.48
CA THR A 729 5.08 24.66 -46.15
C THR A 729 6.03 25.88 -45.97
N ARG A 730 7.25 25.78 -46.43
CA ARG A 730 8.24 26.86 -46.42
C ARG A 730 7.74 28.09 -47.18
N PHE A 731 7.20 27.93 -48.39
CA PHE A 731 6.66 29.03 -49.16
C PHE A 731 5.46 29.67 -48.45
N THR A 732 4.52 28.86 -47.93
CA THR A 732 3.37 29.38 -47.20
C THR A 732 3.80 30.21 -45.97
N LEU A 733 4.78 29.74 -45.21
CA LEU A 733 5.30 30.47 -44.04
C LEU A 733 5.99 31.77 -44.43
N VAL A 734 6.75 31.79 -45.54
CA VAL A 734 7.37 33.02 -46.06
C VAL A 734 6.30 34.02 -46.50
N ASP A 735 5.23 33.58 -47.16
CA ASP A 735 4.13 34.44 -47.58
C ASP A 735 3.38 35.01 -46.35
N GLN A 736 3.17 34.19 -45.32
CA GLN A 736 2.62 34.67 -44.04
C GLN A 736 3.53 35.70 -43.37
N ALA A 737 4.87 35.49 -43.37
CA ALA A 737 5.83 36.46 -42.86
C ALA A 737 5.74 37.79 -43.60
N ASN A 738 5.64 37.76 -44.96
CA ASN A 738 5.53 38.96 -45.77
C ASN A 738 4.19 39.69 -45.56
N THR A 739 3.11 38.97 -45.33
CA THR A 739 1.76 39.52 -45.08
C THR A 739 1.68 40.19 -43.72
N ILE A 740 2.25 39.60 -42.67
CA ILE A 740 2.19 40.12 -41.30
C ILE A 740 3.15 41.32 -41.08
N ARG A 741 4.18 41.43 -41.88
CA ARG A 741 5.22 42.47 -41.75
C ARG A 741 4.62 43.86 -41.60
N PRO A 742 5.05 44.68 -40.62
CA PRO A 742 4.61 46.05 -40.48
C PRO A 742 4.96 46.86 -41.74
N ARG A 743 3.98 47.58 -42.30
CA ARG A 743 4.26 48.49 -43.40
C ARG A 743 4.88 49.77 -42.84
N THR A 744 6.15 50.02 -43.10
CA THR A 744 6.77 51.31 -42.86
C THR A 744 6.28 52.26 -43.93
N THR A 745 5.43 53.21 -43.58
CA THR A 745 5.24 54.42 -44.42
C THR A 745 6.54 55.17 -44.35
N LEU A 746 7.25 55.31 -45.50
CA LEU A 746 8.37 56.20 -45.70
C LEU A 746 7.86 57.63 -45.65
#